data_5d6999c0bc1b9674406eb7b8bfeb30d1
#
_entry.id   5d6999c0bc1b9674406eb7b8bfeb30d1
#
_cell.length_a   1.000
_cell.length_b   1.000
_cell.length_c   1.000
_cell.angle_alpha   90.00
_cell.angle_beta   90.00
_cell.angle_gamma   90.00
#
_symmetry.space_group_name_H-M   'P 1'
#
loop_
_entity.id
_entity.type
_entity.pdbx_description
1 polymer ?
#
loop_
_entity_poly.entity_id
_entity_poly.type
_entity_poly.pdbx_seq_one_letter_code
_entity_poly.pdbx_strand_id
1 'polypeptide(L)'
;KKPFPEIDPIYDADDSDEETTNTTGNVPKEWYDEFPHVGYSIDGKPIMRGEKGDQLDNFLSIMDDPNAWRSAYDSIEDKNVVLTKEELAIIKRIQSGGFPDAEEDPYQPTVEWFSSQTMQTALSAAPEPKRRFVPSKWEAQRIMHIVRAIRQGRIVPGKKPDNKPSLQDRMYDIWGDAIDPIERGIMHISAPKASLPEHDESYNPPQEYIPTEKEAAEWRALDAPDRPRNFLPRKHDNLRSVPGYDRFIQERFDRCLDLYLCPRIVKKKLNIDPDSLIPKLPNPRDLKPFPSQLAITFKGHSARVRHFSMDPSGQWLASASDDSSVKLWEIVSGRCVSTWKFDEPVSMVAWNPNKSVALLAVSVKTDVHFVVPPLIAAPAEAIDATEALVAHLWTLQTPTTNAACKWVKPATAPATSTPTKPRILTTLSFTHNVTHLTWHRKGDYLATVAADARSSAVLIHQLSKKQTQNPFSASKRSATSNTLVQRVVFHPSKPIFLVATQRAVRVYNLGTQKLVTTLIPSTKWISSLAVHPAGDNVLVGTYDKRVAWFDLDLSSKPYKQLRYHAKAVRDVAFANRYPLFASAADDGNVNVFHGMVYADLMMNPLIVPVKTLKAHDVVDGLGVLHVEFHPTQPWLLSSGADGTLKLFS
;
A
#
# COMPACT_ATOMS: atom_id res chain seq x y z
N LYS A 1 -17.48 59.49 5.61
CA LYS A 1 -17.87 58.08 5.68
C LYS A 1 -18.24 57.83 7.15
N LYS A 2 -19.45 57.46 7.46
CA LYS A 2 -19.80 56.96 8.80
C LYS A 2 -19.15 55.60 8.88
N PRO A 3 -18.32 55.32 9.90
CA PRO A 3 -17.86 53.98 10.11
C PRO A 3 -19.12 53.10 10.31
N PHE A 4 -19.16 51.96 9.64
CA PHE A 4 -20.14 50.94 9.95
C PHE A 4 -20.06 50.67 11.47
N PRO A 5 -21.19 50.44 12.15
CA PRO A 5 -21.12 50.00 13.52
C PRO A 5 -20.22 48.76 13.57
N GLU A 6 -19.17 48.84 14.36
CA GLU A 6 -18.40 47.66 14.75
C GLU A 6 -19.40 46.65 15.31
N ILE A 7 -19.58 45.55 14.59
CA ILE A 7 -20.33 44.41 15.06
C ILE A 7 -19.49 43.84 16.20
N ASP A 8 -19.93 44.02 17.42
CA ASP A 8 -19.25 43.47 18.57
C ASP A 8 -19.51 41.95 18.56
N PRO A 9 -18.50 41.08 18.29
CA PRO A 9 -18.72 39.64 18.22
C PRO A 9 -19.22 39.03 19.53
N ILE A 10 -19.17 39.78 20.63
CA ILE A 10 -19.72 39.35 21.92
C ILE A 10 -21.25 39.57 21.95
N TYR A 11 -21.79 40.53 21.19
CA TYR A 11 -23.22 40.80 21.13
C TYR A 11 -23.96 39.91 20.14
N ASP A 12 -23.30 39.46 19.06
CA ASP A 12 -23.91 38.51 18.12
C ASP A 12 -23.90 37.05 18.63
N ALA A 13 -23.15 36.77 19.70
CA ALA A 13 -23.16 35.45 20.32
C ALA A 13 -24.39 35.24 21.24
N ASP A 14 -25.15 36.29 21.48
CA ASP A 14 -26.35 36.25 22.30
C ASP A 14 -27.61 36.41 21.42
N ASP A 15 -27.68 35.57 20.37
CA ASP A 15 -28.91 35.42 19.60
C ASP A 15 -29.90 34.65 20.47
N SER A 16 -30.62 35.43 21.27
CA SER A 16 -31.62 34.95 22.23
C SER A 16 -32.81 34.22 21.58
N ASP A 17 -32.81 34.12 20.25
CA ASP A 17 -33.85 33.47 19.48
C ASP A 17 -33.49 32.02 19.12
N GLU A 18 -32.23 31.61 19.25
CA GLU A 18 -31.84 30.20 19.20
C GLU A 18 -31.83 29.61 20.62
N GLU A 19 -32.98 29.24 21.11
CA GLU A 19 -33.10 28.39 22.30
C GLU A 19 -32.38 27.06 22.00
N THR A 20 -31.13 26.94 22.47
CA THR A 20 -30.43 25.65 22.44
C THR A 20 -31.24 24.67 23.27
N THR A 21 -31.92 23.75 22.62
CA THR A 21 -32.76 22.74 23.26
C THR A 21 -31.97 21.85 24.21
N ASN A 22 -30.65 21.78 24.03
CA ASN A 22 -29.75 21.03 24.90
C ASN A 22 -28.89 21.97 25.77
N THR A 23 -29.14 21.98 27.07
CA THR A 23 -28.46 22.85 28.06
C THR A 23 -27.06 22.35 28.46
N THR A 24 -26.60 21.23 27.97
CA THR A 24 -25.26 20.67 28.34
C THR A 24 -24.09 21.42 27.70
N GLY A 25 -24.34 22.27 26.72
CA GLY A 25 -23.29 23.04 26.04
C GLY A 25 -22.32 22.16 25.26
N ASN A 26 -21.04 22.59 25.13
CA ASN A 26 -19.99 21.90 24.37
C ASN A 26 -19.37 20.72 25.12
N VAL A 27 -20.15 19.91 25.78
CA VAL A 27 -19.65 18.69 26.43
C VAL A 27 -19.46 17.60 25.38
N PRO A 28 -18.32 16.89 25.37
CA PRO A 28 -18.10 15.79 24.43
C PRO A 28 -19.19 14.73 24.54
N LYS A 29 -19.77 14.35 23.41
CA LYS A 29 -20.86 13.37 23.32
C LYS A 29 -20.49 12.01 23.92
N GLU A 30 -19.21 11.66 23.89
CA GLU A 30 -18.65 10.43 24.46
C GLU A 30 -18.94 10.26 25.95
N TRP A 31 -19.14 11.38 26.68
CA TRP A 31 -19.47 11.33 28.10
C TRP A 31 -20.89 10.81 28.39
N TYR A 32 -21.75 10.84 27.38
CA TYR A 32 -23.13 10.36 27.47
C TYR A 32 -23.32 8.98 26.80
N ASP A 33 -22.26 8.34 26.33
CA ASP A 33 -22.38 7.04 25.61
C ASP A 33 -22.90 5.90 26.50
N GLU A 34 -22.64 5.97 27.81
CA GLU A 34 -23.15 5.01 28.80
C GLU A 34 -24.58 5.30 29.26
N PHE A 35 -25.13 6.49 28.91
CA PHE A 35 -26.46 6.92 29.34
C PHE A 35 -27.48 6.84 28.22
N PRO A 36 -28.77 6.60 28.54
CA PRO A 36 -29.84 6.56 27.55
C PRO A 36 -30.25 7.95 27.04
N HIS A 37 -29.68 9.03 27.54
CA HIS A 37 -29.94 10.40 27.16
C HIS A 37 -28.69 11.11 26.65
N VAL A 38 -28.87 12.13 25.82
CA VAL A 38 -27.79 12.92 25.21
C VAL A 38 -27.52 14.22 25.92
N GLY A 39 -28.49 14.70 26.67
CA GLY A 39 -28.39 15.95 27.40
C GLY A 39 -29.69 16.27 28.16
N TYR A 40 -29.85 17.53 28.53
CA TYR A 40 -31.00 18.00 29.28
C TYR A 40 -31.64 19.22 28.59
N SER A 41 -32.95 19.25 28.54
CA SER A 41 -33.74 20.41 28.09
C SER A 41 -33.64 21.56 29.09
N ILE A 42 -34.04 22.76 28.67
CA ILE A 42 -34.15 23.97 29.52
C ILE A 42 -34.98 23.69 30.80
N ASP A 43 -35.99 22.83 30.70
CA ASP A 43 -36.81 22.39 31.83
C ASP A 43 -36.11 21.35 32.73
N GLY A 44 -34.87 20.96 32.48
CA GLY A 44 -34.15 19.95 33.22
C GLY A 44 -34.60 18.51 32.93
N LYS A 45 -35.38 18.28 31.89
CA LYS A 45 -35.79 16.93 31.47
C LYS A 45 -34.69 16.29 30.59
N PRO A 46 -34.36 15.00 30.79
CA PRO A 46 -33.38 14.34 29.97
C PRO A 46 -33.86 14.19 28.50
N ILE A 47 -33.05 14.58 27.56
CA ILE A 47 -33.28 14.37 26.12
C ILE A 47 -32.87 12.94 25.80
N MET A 48 -33.84 12.08 25.55
CA MET A 48 -33.60 10.67 25.28
C MET A 48 -32.93 10.49 23.90
N ARG A 49 -31.96 9.58 23.83
CA ARG A 49 -31.32 9.21 22.57
C ARG A 49 -32.33 8.51 21.66
N GLY A 50 -32.42 8.96 20.41
CA GLY A 50 -33.23 8.29 19.39
C GLY A 50 -32.77 6.85 19.15
N GLU A 51 -33.71 5.95 18.93
CA GLU A 51 -33.38 4.56 18.55
C GLU A 51 -32.57 4.58 17.24
N LYS A 52 -31.37 4.02 17.30
CA LYS A 52 -30.53 3.82 16.07
C LYS A 52 -31.13 2.64 15.31
N GLY A 53 -31.94 2.93 14.31
CA GLY A 53 -32.38 1.94 13.35
C GLY A 53 -31.19 1.31 12.60
N ASP A 54 -31.39 0.11 12.09
CA ASP A 54 -30.42 -0.55 11.23
C ASP A 54 -30.20 0.27 9.95
N GLN A 55 -29.04 0.12 9.30
CA GLN A 55 -28.74 0.86 8.05
C GLN A 55 -29.80 0.63 6.98
N LEU A 56 -30.44 -0.55 6.99
CA LEU A 56 -31.53 -0.89 6.08
C LEU A 56 -32.82 -0.11 6.41
N ASP A 57 -33.14 0.03 7.69
CA ASP A 57 -34.29 0.81 8.14
C ASP A 57 -34.12 2.29 7.84
N ASN A 58 -32.91 2.81 8.00
CA ASN A 58 -32.58 4.18 7.59
C ASN A 58 -32.71 4.37 6.08
N PHE A 59 -32.27 3.41 5.28
CA PHE A 59 -32.41 3.48 3.83
C PHE A 59 -33.89 3.45 3.41
N LEU A 60 -34.70 2.59 4.01
CA LEU A 60 -36.13 2.50 3.72
C LEU A 60 -36.87 3.78 4.15
N SER A 61 -36.55 4.32 5.34
CA SER A 61 -37.14 5.58 5.81
C SER A 61 -36.77 6.77 4.92
N ILE A 62 -35.56 6.79 4.36
CA ILE A 62 -35.12 7.80 3.39
C ILE A 62 -35.92 7.69 2.08
N MET A 63 -36.29 6.48 1.66
CA MET A 63 -37.08 6.26 0.44
C MET A 63 -38.55 6.59 0.61
N ASP A 64 -39.11 6.40 1.82
CA ASP A 64 -40.50 6.65 2.11
C ASP A 64 -40.80 8.13 2.43
N ASP A 65 -39.84 8.88 2.98
CA ASP A 65 -40.00 10.28 3.28
C ASP A 65 -39.57 11.20 2.13
N PRO A 66 -40.49 11.93 1.47
CA PRO A 66 -40.16 12.84 0.37
C PRO A 66 -39.26 14.02 0.80
N ASN A 67 -39.09 14.26 2.09
CA ASN A 67 -38.26 15.34 2.62
C ASN A 67 -36.88 14.85 3.08
N ALA A 68 -36.60 13.56 3.06
CA ALA A 68 -35.33 12.98 3.52
C ALA A 68 -34.09 13.59 2.85
N TRP A 69 -34.20 13.96 1.56
CA TRP A 69 -33.09 14.59 0.81
C TRP A 69 -32.64 15.95 1.34
N ARG A 70 -33.47 16.61 2.17
CA ARG A 70 -33.18 17.91 2.79
C ARG A 70 -33.05 17.85 4.32
N SER A 71 -32.94 16.65 4.87
CA SER A 71 -32.69 16.47 6.30
C SER A 71 -31.18 16.46 6.57
N ALA A 72 -30.76 17.17 7.60
CA ALA A 72 -29.42 17.15 8.14
C ALA A 72 -29.45 16.53 9.54
N TYR A 73 -28.44 15.72 9.83
CA TYR A 73 -28.29 15.11 11.14
C TYR A 73 -27.64 16.10 12.11
N ASP A 74 -28.35 16.46 13.16
CA ASP A 74 -27.81 17.25 14.26
C ASP A 74 -27.15 16.33 15.29
N SER A 75 -25.85 16.53 15.47
CA SER A 75 -25.03 15.74 16.38
C SER A 75 -25.23 16.09 17.84
N ILE A 76 -25.79 17.27 18.14
CA ILE A 76 -26.02 17.75 19.52
C ILE A 76 -27.30 17.16 20.08
N GLU A 77 -28.36 17.16 19.28
CA GLU A 77 -29.67 16.65 19.70
C GLU A 77 -29.90 15.18 19.30
N ASP A 78 -29.03 14.60 18.52
CA ASP A 78 -29.15 13.24 17.95
C ASP A 78 -30.45 13.04 17.12
N LYS A 79 -30.87 14.09 16.39
CA LYS A 79 -32.09 14.12 15.59
C LYS A 79 -31.80 14.52 14.14
N ASN A 80 -32.66 14.08 13.24
CA ASN A 80 -32.67 14.57 11.86
C ASN A 80 -33.54 15.83 11.77
N VAL A 81 -32.94 16.97 11.45
CA VAL A 81 -33.63 18.24 11.24
C VAL A 81 -33.90 18.45 9.76
N VAL A 82 -35.13 18.75 9.39
CA VAL A 82 -35.52 19.00 8.00
C VAL A 82 -35.29 20.48 7.69
N LEU A 83 -34.33 20.74 6.80
CA LEU A 83 -33.97 22.09 6.36
C LEU A 83 -35.12 22.76 5.59
N THR A 84 -35.36 24.04 5.85
CA THR A 84 -36.33 24.85 5.12
C THR A 84 -35.81 25.15 3.69
N LYS A 85 -36.70 25.59 2.80
CA LYS A 85 -36.29 25.97 1.44
C LYS A 85 -35.37 27.20 1.43
N GLU A 86 -35.49 28.06 2.41
CA GLU A 86 -34.69 29.28 2.57
C GLU A 86 -33.27 28.92 3.00
N GLU A 87 -33.12 28.04 3.99
CA GLU A 87 -31.83 27.53 4.43
C GLU A 87 -31.11 26.78 3.33
N LEU A 88 -31.81 25.95 2.56
CA LEU A 88 -31.22 25.31 1.38
C LEU A 88 -30.76 26.31 0.30
N ALA A 89 -31.47 27.43 0.13
CA ALA A 89 -31.06 28.49 -0.78
C ALA A 89 -29.79 29.20 -0.27
N ILE A 90 -29.69 29.38 1.06
CA ILE A 90 -28.50 29.94 1.70
C ILE A 90 -27.32 28.99 1.55
N ILE A 91 -27.48 27.70 1.83
CA ILE A 91 -26.43 26.67 1.68
C ILE A 91 -25.93 26.63 0.22
N LYS A 92 -26.84 26.63 -0.75
CA LYS A 92 -26.48 26.68 -2.18
C LYS A 92 -25.72 27.94 -2.53
N ARG A 93 -26.07 29.06 -1.94
CA ARG A 93 -25.42 30.35 -2.13
C ARG A 93 -24.00 30.34 -1.58
N ILE A 94 -23.79 29.73 -0.40
CA ILE A 94 -22.48 29.52 0.22
C ILE A 94 -21.64 28.60 -0.66
N GLN A 95 -22.18 27.46 -1.10
CA GLN A 95 -21.48 26.50 -1.97
C GLN A 95 -21.07 27.09 -3.33
N SER A 96 -21.89 27.97 -3.88
CA SER A 96 -21.59 28.66 -5.14
C SER A 96 -20.65 29.84 -4.98
N GLY A 97 -20.21 30.17 -3.76
CA GLY A 97 -19.40 31.37 -3.49
C GLY A 97 -20.16 32.66 -3.75
N GLY A 98 -21.50 32.61 -3.70
CA GLY A 98 -22.38 33.74 -4.00
C GLY A 98 -22.54 34.76 -2.87
N PHE A 99 -21.87 34.56 -1.74
CA PHE A 99 -21.77 35.56 -0.69
C PHE A 99 -20.56 36.45 -0.97
N PRO A 100 -20.73 37.78 -0.97
CA PRO A 100 -19.59 38.65 -0.88
C PRO A 100 -18.83 38.37 0.42
N ASP A 101 -17.49 38.44 0.37
CA ASP A 101 -16.68 38.44 1.59
C ASP A 101 -17.21 39.53 2.54
N ALA A 102 -17.11 39.31 3.84
CA ALA A 102 -17.61 40.26 4.87
C ALA A 102 -17.00 41.66 4.73
N GLU A 103 -15.86 41.77 4.07
CA GLU A 103 -15.18 43.03 3.73
C GLU A 103 -15.62 43.62 2.38
N GLU A 104 -16.40 42.89 1.57
CA GLU A 104 -16.83 43.33 0.22
C GLU A 104 -18.30 43.71 0.25
N ASP A 105 -18.54 45.04 0.35
CA ASP A 105 -19.86 45.58 0.17
C ASP A 105 -20.22 45.63 -1.33
N PRO A 106 -21.20 44.82 -1.82
CA PRO A 106 -21.62 44.84 -3.21
C PRO A 106 -22.20 46.17 -3.66
N TYR A 107 -22.55 47.04 -2.71
CA TYR A 107 -23.05 48.39 -2.96
C TYR A 107 -22.02 49.47 -2.69
N GLN A 108 -20.76 49.10 -2.39
CA GLN A 108 -19.70 50.09 -2.38
C GLN A 108 -19.58 50.70 -3.77
N PRO A 109 -19.81 52.00 -3.89
CA PRO A 109 -19.65 52.67 -5.16
C PRO A 109 -18.16 52.64 -5.49
N THR A 110 -17.80 51.71 -6.35
CA THR A 110 -16.49 51.60 -6.93
C THR A 110 -15.38 51.05 -6.04
N VAL A 111 -15.07 49.83 -6.24
CA VAL A 111 -13.66 49.44 -6.25
C VAL A 111 -12.96 50.53 -7.10
N GLU A 112 -12.07 51.31 -6.50
CA GLU A 112 -11.25 52.26 -7.21
C GLU A 112 -10.29 51.49 -8.13
N TRP A 113 -10.80 51.01 -9.27
CA TRP A 113 -10.02 50.31 -10.29
C TRP A 113 -8.90 51.16 -10.86
N PHE A 114 -9.07 52.46 -10.72
CA PHE A 114 -8.13 53.49 -11.11
C PHE A 114 -7.85 54.35 -9.88
N SER A 115 -7.10 53.82 -8.95
CA SER A 115 -6.58 54.63 -7.87
C SER A 115 -5.67 55.68 -8.53
N SER A 116 -5.99 56.95 -8.34
CA SER A 116 -5.13 58.07 -8.75
C SER A 116 -3.72 57.97 -8.18
N GLN A 117 -3.48 57.17 -7.20
CA GLN A 117 -2.17 56.87 -6.60
C GLN A 117 -1.25 56.08 -7.54
N THR A 118 -1.77 55.22 -8.42
CA THR A 118 -0.95 54.43 -9.34
C THR A 118 -0.56 55.24 -10.60
N MET A 119 -1.42 56.15 -11.01
CA MET A 119 -1.13 57.04 -12.17
C MET A 119 -0.16 58.17 -11.79
N GLN A 120 -0.20 58.66 -10.59
CA GLN A 120 0.70 59.71 -10.09
C GLN A 120 2.17 59.31 -10.05
N THR A 121 2.48 58.00 -9.93
CA THR A 121 3.86 57.53 -9.91
C THR A 121 4.44 57.21 -11.28
N ALA A 122 3.60 56.95 -12.30
CA ALA A 122 4.05 56.48 -13.61
C ALA A 122 4.49 57.61 -14.57
N LEU A 123 4.02 58.83 -14.37
CA LEU A 123 4.28 59.98 -15.26
C LEU A 123 4.98 61.14 -14.57
N SER A 124 5.27 61.04 -13.28
CA SER A 124 5.91 62.10 -12.51
C SER A 124 7.43 61.95 -12.54
N ALA A 125 8.12 63.03 -12.96
CA ALA A 125 9.57 63.17 -12.77
C ALA A 125 9.94 63.50 -11.31
N ALA A 126 9.01 63.37 -10.36
CA ALA A 126 9.27 63.60 -8.95
C ALA A 126 10.27 62.60 -8.42
N PRO A 127 11.22 63.02 -7.58
CA PRO A 127 12.17 62.11 -6.96
C PRO A 127 11.45 61.04 -6.15
N GLU A 128 11.98 59.85 -6.16
CA GLU A 128 11.37 58.71 -5.44
C GLU A 128 11.14 59.09 -3.96
N PRO A 129 9.97 58.76 -3.40
CA PRO A 129 9.62 59.12 -2.05
C PRO A 129 10.58 58.49 -1.04
N LYS A 130 10.97 59.22 -0.03
CA LYS A 130 11.89 58.81 1.04
C LYS A 130 11.50 57.47 1.70
N ARG A 131 10.21 57.19 1.79
CA ARG A 131 9.64 55.92 2.30
C ARG A 131 10.14 54.66 1.56
N ARG A 132 10.64 54.81 0.33
CA ARG A 132 11.13 53.69 -0.49
C ARG A 132 12.53 53.26 -0.02
N PHE A 133 13.29 54.16 0.54
CA PHE A 133 14.68 53.94 0.93
C PHE A 133 14.88 53.91 2.46
N VAL A 134 13.98 54.55 3.19
CA VAL A 134 14.04 54.60 4.65
C VAL A 134 12.76 54.03 5.22
N PRO A 135 12.84 53.01 6.08
CA PRO A 135 11.67 52.42 6.68
C PRO A 135 10.91 53.47 7.53
N SER A 136 9.57 53.33 7.54
CA SER A 136 8.72 54.16 8.39
C SER A 136 9.04 53.94 9.86
N LYS A 137 8.62 54.89 10.71
CA LYS A 137 8.84 54.79 12.16
C LYS A 137 8.37 53.43 12.76
N TRP A 138 7.24 52.92 12.25
CA TRP A 138 6.64 51.66 12.69
C TRP A 138 7.40 50.43 12.13
N GLU A 139 7.81 50.49 10.89
CA GLU A 139 8.63 49.45 10.27
C GLU A 139 10.01 49.36 10.95
N ALA A 140 10.62 50.52 11.24
CA ALA A 140 11.88 50.56 11.96
C ALA A 140 11.76 49.90 13.35
N GLN A 141 10.66 50.17 14.07
CA GLN A 141 10.40 49.51 15.35
C GLN A 141 10.26 47.99 15.19
N ARG A 142 9.50 47.56 14.19
CA ARG A 142 9.30 46.14 13.91
C ARG A 142 10.60 45.44 13.51
N ILE A 143 11.40 46.08 12.65
CA ILE A 143 12.71 45.57 12.27
C ILE A 143 13.63 45.46 13.50
N MET A 144 13.68 46.51 14.34
CA MET A 144 14.50 46.49 15.57
C MET A 144 14.03 45.45 16.58
N HIS A 145 12.73 45.20 16.64
CA HIS A 145 12.20 44.13 17.50
C HIS A 145 12.65 42.73 16.99
N ILE A 146 12.59 42.49 15.68
CA ILE A 146 13.06 41.25 15.06
C ILE A 146 14.58 41.09 15.24
N VAL A 147 15.36 42.15 15.03
CA VAL A 147 16.81 42.12 15.21
C VAL A 147 17.17 41.81 16.66
N ARG A 148 16.46 42.39 17.63
CA ARG A 148 16.66 42.07 19.05
C ARG A 148 16.29 40.61 19.34
N ALA A 149 15.22 40.09 18.77
CA ALA A 149 14.82 38.70 18.93
C ALA A 149 15.84 37.72 18.34
N ILE A 150 16.43 38.05 17.19
CA ILE A 150 17.53 37.29 16.59
C ILE A 150 18.78 37.31 17.47
N ARG A 151 19.19 38.51 17.96
CA ARG A 151 20.35 38.64 18.84
C ARG A 151 20.16 37.91 20.17
N GLN A 152 18.94 37.81 20.67
CA GLN A 152 18.57 37.07 21.88
C GLN A 152 18.38 35.56 21.64
N GLY A 153 18.55 35.09 20.39
CA GLY A 153 18.38 33.69 20.04
C GLY A 153 16.92 33.18 20.02
N ARG A 154 15.94 34.09 20.12
CA ARG A 154 14.51 33.72 20.06
C ARG A 154 14.09 33.36 18.64
N ILE A 155 14.69 33.99 17.65
CA ILE A 155 14.45 33.70 16.22
C ILE A 155 15.81 33.35 15.63
N VAL A 156 15.92 32.14 15.07
CA VAL A 156 17.09 31.68 14.34
C VAL A 156 16.76 31.76 12.85
N PRO A 157 17.41 32.66 12.08
CA PRO A 157 17.16 32.76 10.65
C PRO A 157 17.54 31.44 9.98
N GLY A 158 16.64 30.91 9.14
CA GLY A 158 16.84 29.64 8.42
C GLY A 158 16.44 28.37 9.17
N LYS A 159 16.12 28.44 10.48
CA LYS A 159 15.44 27.33 11.14
C LYS A 159 13.94 27.41 10.83
N LYS A 160 13.42 26.40 10.14
CA LYS A 160 11.96 26.21 10.11
C LYS A 160 11.50 26.11 11.57
N PRO A 161 10.41 26.77 11.96
CA PRO A 161 9.87 26.60 13.31
C PRO A 161 9.65 25.11 13.54
N ASP A 162 10.20 24.61 14.66
CA ASP A 162 9.89 23.24 15.08
C ASP A 162 8.37 23.10 15.04
N ASN A 163 7.89 22.06 14.35
CA ASN A 163 6.47 21.72 14.19
C ASN A 163 5.82 21.37 15.54
N LYS A 164 5.89 22.29 16.48
CA LYS A 164 4.91 22.28 17.57
C LYS A 164 3.67 22.96 16.97
N PRO A 165 2.56 22.24 16.83
CA PRO A 165 1.34 22.87 16.35
C PRO A 165 1.09 24.10 17.20
N SER A 166 1.09 25.27 16.55
CA SER A 166 0.72 26.52 17.23
C SER A 166 -0.71 26.35 17.72
N LEU A 167 -1.10 27.15 18.71
CA LEU A 167 -2.51 27.17 19.15
C LEU A 167 -3.47 27.42 17.97
N GLN A 168 -3.02 28.15 16.95
CA GLN A 168 -3.74 28.38 15.70
C GLN A 168 -3.88 27.10 14.84
N ASP A 169 -2.87 26.22 14.85
CA ASP A 169 -2.95 24.93 14.14
C ASP A 169 -3.85 23.92 14.87
N ARG A 170 -4.26 24.20 16.09
CA ARG A 170 -5.22 23.40 16.88
C ARG A 170 -6.65 23.89 16.76
N MET A 171 -6.83 25.12 16.32
CA MET A 171 -8.15 25.64 15.99
C MET A 171 -8.46 25.24 14.55
N TYR A 172 -9.48 24.43 14.38
CA TYR A 172 -10.03 24.15 13.06
C TYR A 172 -10.65 25.45 12.55
N ASP A 173 -9.94 26.09 11.62
CA ASP A 173 -10.45 27.26 10.94
C ASP A 173 -11.39 26.80 9.83
N ILE A 174 -12.67 26.84 10.09
CA ILE A 174 -13.73 26.48 9.13
C ILE A 174 -13.65 27.36 7.87
N TRP A 175 -13.09 28.54 7.97
CA TRP A 175 -13.01 29.53 6.90
C TRP A 175 -11.62 29.63 6.28
N GLY A 176 -10.61 29.00 6.89
CA GLY A 176 -9.22 29.07 6.42
C GLY A 176 -9.01 28.45 5.05
N ASP A 177 -9.77 27.41 4.71
CA ASP A 177 -9.74 26.77 3.39
C ASP A 177 -10.56 27.53 2.34
N ALA A 178 -11.47 28.43 2.78
CA ALA A 178 -12.32 29.21 1.89
C ALA A 178 -11.62 30.46 1.32
N ILE A 179 -10.49 30.85 1.93
CA ILE A 179 -9.73 32.01 1.50
C ILE A 179 -8.48 31.58 0.73
N ASP A 180 -8.69 30.88 -0.34
CA ASP A 180 -7.67 30.89 -1.38
C ASP A 180 -7.94 32.15 -2.24
N PRO A 181 -7.11 33.21 -2.14
CA PRO A 181 -7.31 34.46 -2.88
C PRO A 181 -7.28 34.26 -4.40
N ILE A 182 -7.05 33.03 -4.83
CA ILE A 182 -6.99 32.62 -6.24
C ILE A 182 -8.38 32.31 -6.81
N GLU A 183 -9.36 32.01 -5.97
CA GLU A 183 -10.73 31.70 -6.43
C GLU A 183 -11.63 32.94 -6.58
N ARG A 184 -11.12 34.10 -6.24
CA ARG A 184 -11.81 35.37 -6.48
C ARG A 184 -11.98 35.58 -7.97
N GLY A 185 -13.17 35.55 -8.42
CA GLY A 185 -13.74 35.77 -9.72
C GLY A 185 -12.82 35.99 -10.95
N ILE A 186 -13.37 35.94 -12.12
CA ILE A 186 -12.68 36.12 -13.43
C ILE A 186 -11.79 37.37 -13.49
N MET A 187 -12.10 38.39 -12.71
CA MET A 187 -11.37 39.66 -12.68
C MET A 187 -9.96 39.58 -12.08
N HIS A 188 -9.68 38.59 -11.24
CA HIS A 188 -8.35 38.41 -10.65
C HIS A 188 -7.44 37.48 -11.45
N ILE A 189 -7.97 36.88 -12.50
CA ILE A 189 -7.18 36.09 -13.43
C ILE A 189 -6.61 37.02 -14.50
N SER A 190 -5.28 37.04 -14.62
CA SER A 190 -4.64 37.87 -15.63
C SER A 190 -5.13 37.51 -17.02
N ALA A 191 -5.46 38.51 -17.81
CA ALA A 191 -5.78 38.31 -19.21
C ALA A 191 -4.60 37.69 -19.97
N PRO A 192 -4.84 37.00 -21.10
CA PRO A 192 -3.77 36.54 -21.97
C PRO A 192 -2.83 37.70 -22.31
N LYS A 193 -1.53 37.47 -22.29
CA LYS A 193 -0.55 38.49 -22.62
C LYS A 193 -0.75 38.92 -24.07
N ALA A 194 -0.69 40.20 -24.32
CA ALA A 194 -0.63 40.71 -25.69
C ALA A 194 0.65 40.19 -26.36
N SER A 195 0.57 39.90 -27.65
CA SER A 195 1.76 39.63 -28.46
C SER A 195 2.70 40.84 -28.38
N LEU A 196 4.00 40.57 -28.24
CA LEU A 196 4.99 41.66 -28.32
C LEU A 196 4.96 42.24 -29.72
N PRO A 197 5.15 43.60 -29.86
CA PRO A 197 5.25 44.20 -31.15
C PRO A 197 6.38 43.57 -31.96
N GLU A 198 6.13 43.30 -33.22
CA GLU A 198 7.13 42.78 -34.13
C GLU A 198 8.10 43.89 -34.55
N HIS A 199 9.23 43.49 -35.12
CA HIS A 199 10.24 44.47 -35.57
C HIS A 199 9.76 45.35 -36.73
N ASP A 200 8.74 44.94 -37.46
CA ASP A 200 8.07 45.77 -38.49
C ASP A 200 7.40 47.01 -37.90
N GLU A 201 7.04 46.98 -36.64
CA GLU A 201 6.39 48.05 -35.90
C GLU A 201 7.41 49.07 -35.32
N SER A 202 8.70 48.79 -35.45
CA SER A 202 9.75 49.66 -34.94
C SER A 202 9.84 50.95 -35.74
N TYR A 203 9.60 52.08 -35.08
CA TYR A 203 9.60 53.41 -35.68
C TYR A 203 11.00 53.88 -36.08
N ASN A 204 11.95 53.78 -35.20
CA ASN A 204 13.28 54.33 -35.40
C ASN A 204 14.35 53.39 -34.83
N PRO A 205 14.63 52.28 -35.52
CA PRO A 205 15.67 51.34 -35.06
C PRO A 205 17.05 52.00 -35.09
N PRO A 206 17.98 51.63 -34.16
CA PRO A 206 19.36 52.05 -34.22
C PRO A 206 20.02 51.70 -35.56
N GLN A 207 20.99 52.50 -36.02
CA GLN A 207 21.63 52.29 -37.31
C GLN A 207 22.28 50.93 -37.49
N GLU A 208 22.71 50.32 -36.39
CA GLU A 208 23.30 48.96 -36.37
C GLU A 208 22.36 47.86 -36.87
N TYR A 209 21.04 48.07 -36.76
CA TYR A 209 20.04 47.11 -37.18
C TYR A 209 19.45 47.41 -38.56
N ILE A 210 19.82 48.54 -39.17
CA ILE A 210 19.35 48.93 -40.51
C ILE A 210 20.31 48.27 -41.52
N PRO A 211 19.82 47.40 -42.41
CA PRO A 211 20.66 46.78 -43.43
C PRO A 211 21.14 47.81 -44.43
N THR A 212 22.33 47.60 -44.95
CA THR A 212 22.87 48.34 -46.06
C THR A 212 22.09 48.07 -47.34
N GLU A 213 22.19 48.95 -48.35
CA GLU A 213 21.45 48.75 -49.63
C GLU A 213 21.82 47.41 -50.31
N LYS A 214 23.05 46.96 -50.15
CA LYS A 214 23.49 45.67 -50.69
C LYS A 214 22.82 44.49 -49.96
N GLU A 215 22.83 44.50 -48.66
CA GLU A 215 22.14 43.48 -47.84
C GLU A 215 20.65 43.46 -48.04
N ALA A 216 20.04 44.65 -48.24
CA ALA A 216 18.63 44.78 -48.57
C ALA A 216 18.28 44.21 -49.95
N ALA A 217 19.20 44.38 -50.94
CA ALA A 217 19.04 43.81 -52.27
C ALA A 217 19.19 42.27 -52.25
N GLU A 218 20.16 41.76 -51.50
CA GLU A 218 20.34 40.32 -51.31
C GLU A 218 19.12 39.68 -50.62
N TRP A 219 18.61 40.33 -49.59
CA TRP A 219 17.41 39.82 -48.89
C TRP A 219 16.17 39.78 -49.80
N ARG A 220 16.02 40.79 -50.74
CA ARG A 220 14.92 40.79 -51.69
C ARG A 220 15.08 39.75 -52.80
N ALA A 221 16.31 39.36 -53.11
CA ALA A 221 16.63 38.32 -54.10
C ALA A 221 16.38 36.92 -53.59
N LEU A 222 16.37 36.71 -52.26
CA LEU A 222 16.10 35.42 -51.64
C LEU A 222 14.61 35.09 -51.66
N ASP A 223 14.28 33.82 -51.90
CA ASP A 223 12.92 33.31 -51.80
C ASP A 223 12.40 33.36 -50.36
N ALA A 224 11.10 33.45 -50.15
CA ALA A 224 10.46 33.64 -48.84
C ALA A 224 10.87 32.60 -47.77
N PRO A 225 11.02 31.29 -48.09
CA PRO A 225 11.46 30.30 -47.12
C PRO A 225 12.93 30.42 -46.73
N ASP A 226 13.79 30.98 -47.63
CA ASP A 226 15.23 31.07 -47.41
C ASP A 226 15.66 32.38 -46.73
N ARG A 227 14.71 33.28 -46.49
CA ARG A 227 14.98 34.54 -45.80
C ARG A 227 15.25 34.32 -44.32
N PRO A 228 16.40 34.80 -43.80
CA PRO A 228 16.73 34.65 -42.37
C PRO A 228 15.75 35.39 -41.45
N ARG A 229 15.00 36.36 -41.98
CA ARG A 229 13.98 37.16 -41.28
C ARG A 229 12.83 37.50 -42.23
N ASN A 230 11.60 37.50 -41.71
CA ASN A 230 10.40 37.82 -42.52
C ASN A 230 10.21 39.29 -42.77
N PHE A 231 11.03 40.17 -42.19
CA PHE A 231 10.92 41.62 -42.29
C PHE A 231 12.29 42.25 -42.54
N LEU A 232 12.27 43.45 -43.15
CA LEU A 232 13.45 44.27 -43.35
C LEU A 232 13.33 45.53 -42.49
N PRO A 233 14.19 45.72 -41.47
CA PRO A 233 14.15 46.90 -40.62
C PRO A 233 14.35 48.18 -41.45
N ARG A 234 13.48 49.17 -41.25
CA ARG A 234 13.52 50.46 -41.95
C ARG A 234 13.38 51.60 -40.94
N LYS A 235 13.94 52.72 -41.27
CA LYS A 235 13.69 54.00 -40.59
C LYS A 235 12.46 54.66 -41.17
N HIS A 236 11.52 55.05 -40.33
CA HIS A 236 10.32 55.78 -40.75
C HIS A 236 10.36 57.21 -40.28
N ASP A 237 9.97 58.12 -41.11
CA ASP A 237 9.96 59.57 -40.82
C ASP A 237 8.81 59.95 -39.89
N ASN A 238 7.71 59.24 -39.98
CA ASN A 238 6.50 59.48 -39.21
C ASN A 238 5.94 58.19 -38.68
N LEU A 239 5.29 58.22 -37.51
CA LEU A 239 4.60 57.04 -36.93
C LEU A 239 3.53 56.46 -37.88
N ARG A 240 2.92 57.28 -38.71
CA ARG A 240 1.90 56.83 -39.69
C ARG A 240 2.47 56.01 -40.83
N SER A 241 3.75 56.11 -41.09
CA SER A 241 4.42 55.31 -42.12
C SER A 241 4.90 53.95 -41.66
N VAL A 242 4.74 53.69 -40.38
CA VAL A 242 5.02 52.33 -39.78
C VAL A 242 3.95 51.34 -40.23
N PRO A 243 4.30 50.18 -40.80
CA PRO A 243 3.33 49.20 -41.33
C PRO A 243 2.28 48.72 -40.32
N GLY A 244 2.62 48.69 -39.04
CA GLY A 244 1.68 48.31 -37.96
C GLY A 244 0.63 49.39 -37.65
N TYR A 245 0.83 50.64 -38.07
CA TYR A 245 -0.06 51.74 -37.70
C TYR A 245 -1.46 51.60 -38.32
N ASP A 246 -1.57 51.12 -39.54
CA ASP A 246 -2.86 50.91 -40.21
C ASP A 246 -3.70 49.84 -39.54
N ARG A 247 -3.05 48.87 -38.89
CA ARG A 247 -3.71 47.78 -38.15
C ARG A 247 -3.97 48.12 -36.68
N PHE A 248 -3.49 49.25 -36.21
CA PHE A 248 -3.54 49.62 -34.80
C PHE A 248 -4.94 49.64 -34.20
N ILE A 249 -5.92 50.11 -34.93
CA ILE A 249 -7.33 50.16 -34.50
C ILE A 249 -7.88 48.72 -34.39
N GLN A 250 -7.58 47.89 -35.39
CA GLN A 250 -8.00 46.49 -35.39
C GLN A 250 -7.35 45.71 -34.25
N GLU A 251 -6.05 45.88 -34.04
CA GLU A 251 -5.33 45.24 -32.94
C GLU A 251 -5.86 45.65 -31.56
N ARG A 252 -6.18 46.94 -31.39
CA ARG A 252 -6.82 47.40 -30.14
C ARG A 252 -8.21 46.82 -29.96
N PHE A 253 -8.97 46.72 -31.04
CA PHE A 253 -10.29 46.08 -30.98
C PHE A 253 -10.18 44.59 -30.64
N ASP A 254 -9.29 43.86 -31.30
CA ASP A 254 -9.04 42.44 -31.03
C ASP A 254 -8.55 42.23 -29.58
N ARG A 255 -7.68 43.14 -29.11
CA ARG A 255 -7.22 43.10 -27.72
C ARG A 255 -8.36 43.36 -26.72
N CYS A 256 -9.26 44.28 -27.02
CA CYS A 256 -10.45 44.52 -26.21
C CYS A 256 -11.36 43.27 -26.19
N LEU A 257 -11.54 42.64 -27.35
CA LEU A 257 -12.28 41.39 -27.45
C LEU A 257 -11.62 40.28 -26.62
N ASP A 258 -10.31 40.14 -26.70
CA ASP A 258 -9.55 39.16 -25.91
C ASP A 258 -9.72 39.39 -24.42
N LEU A 259 -9.74 40.64 -23.97
CA LEU A 259 -9.95 40.97 -22.57
C LEU A 259 -11.33 40.58 -22.06
N TYR A 260 -12.35 40.61 -22.91
CA TYR A 260 -13.73 40.26 -22.54
C TYR A 260 -14.10 38.81 -22.82
N LEU A 261 -13.64 38.22 -23.92
CA LEU A 261 -14.13 36.93 -24.42
C LEU A 261 -13.15 35.78 -24.23
N CYS A 262 -11.83 36.07 -24.16
CA CYS A 262 -10.87 34.97 -23.99
C CYS A 262 -11.04 34.25 -22.68
N PRO A 263 -11.10 32.91 -22.68
CA PRO A 263 -11.17 32.13 -21.46
C PRO A 263 -9.93 32.37 -20.60
N ARG A 264 -10.15 32.75 -19.38
CA ARG A 264 -9.08 32.99 -18.41
C ARG A 264 -8.81 31.71 -17.66
N ILE A 265 -7.61 31.19 -17.84
CA ILE A 265 -7.19 29.94 -17.17
C ILE A 265 -6.37 30.34 -15.95
N VAL A 266 -6.86 29.95 -14.80
CA VAL A 266 -6.07 29.99 -13.57
C VAL A 266 -4.96 28.97 -13.71
N LYS A 267 -3.72 29.41 -13.82
CA LYS A 267 -2.58 28.52 -13.63
C LYS A 267 -2.55 28.16 -12.14
N LYS A 268 -3.21 27.06 -11.79
CA LYS A 268 -3.07 26.48 -10.45
C LYS A 268 -1.60 26.09 -10.28
N LYS A 269 -0.82 26.97 -9.68
CA LYS A 269 0.43 26.54 -9.07
C LYS A 269 -0.01 25.71 -7.89
N LEU A 270 0.09 24.41 -8.03
CA LEU A 270 -0.03 23.51 -6.89
C LEU A 270 1.08 23.91 -5.92
N ASN A 271 0.72 24.64 -4.87
CA ASN A 271 1.59 24.86 -3.72
C ASN A 271 1.65 23.56 -2.91
N ILE A 272 2.09 22.49 -3.58
CA ILE A 272 2.35 21.23 -2.91
C ILE A 272 3.79 21.34 -2.41
N ASP A 273 3.97 21.31 -1.12
CA ASP A 273 5.28 21.10 -0.54
C ASP A 273 5.85 19.80 -1.11
N PRO A 274 7.06 19.83 -1.71
CA PRO A 274 7.67 18.61 -2.26
C PRO A 274 7.79 17.51 -1.22
N ASP A 275 7.91 17.84 0.07
CA ASP A 275 7.93 16.88 1.18
C ASP A 275 6.57 16.19 1.40
N SER A 276 5.45 16.80 0.95
CA SER A 276 4.13 16.17 1.03
C SER A 276 3.91 15.08 -0.03
N LEU A 277 4.69 15.11 -1.12
CA LEU A 277 4.67 14.09 -2.17
C LEU A 277 5.47 12.84 -1.78
N ILE A 278 6.31 12.93 -0.75
CA ILE A 278 7.01 11.78 -0.20
C ILE A 278 5.99 10.96 0.59
N PRO A 279 5.73 9.70 0.22
CA PRO A 279 4.80 8.88 0.96
C PRO A 279 5.29 8.74 2.41
N LYS A 280 4.49 9.21 3.36
CA LYS A 280 4.77 9.05 4.78
C LYS A 280 4.61 7.59 5.15
N LEU A 281 5.62 7.03 5.79
CA LEU A 281 5.52 5.67 6.32
C LEU A 281 4.45 5.68 7.44
N PRO A 282 3.50 4.74 7.41
CA PRO A 282 2.51 4.62 8.47
C PRO A 282 3.18 4.24 9.79
N ASN A 283 2.61 4.68 10.90
CA ASN A 283 3.10 4.26 12.20
C ASN A 283 2.89 2.75 12.39
N PRO A 284 3.86 2.02 12.96
CA PRO A 284 3.70 0.59 13.21
C PRO A 284 2.47 0.25 14.08
N ARG A 285 2.02 1.19 14.91
CA ARG A 285 0.82 0.99 15.77
C ARG A 285 -0.46 0.88 14.96
N ASP A 286 -0.55 1.61 13.84
CA ASP A 286 -1.71 1.61 12.95
C ASP A 286 -1.79 0.35 12.09
N LEU A 287 -0.67 -0.40 11.99
CA LEU A 287 -0.57 -1.64 11.22
C LEU A 287 -0.84 -2.92 12.02
N LYS A 288 -1.29 -2.80 13.26
CA LYS A 288 -1.71 -3.96 14.06
C LYS A 288 -2.95 -4.63 13.43
N PRO A 289 -3.15 -5.96 13.59
CA PRO A 289 -2.39 -6.89 14.42
C PRO A 289 -1.17 -7.50 13.69
N PHE A 290 -0.04 -7.61 14.40
CA PHE A 290 1.16 -8.32 13.94
C PHE A 290 1.90 -8.91 15.14
N PRO A 291 2.65 -10.01 14.99
CA PRO A 291 3.38 -10.64 16.09
C PRO A 291 4.49 -9.69 16.60
N SER A 292 4.51 -9.45 17.88
CA SER A 292 5.39 -8.46 18.51
C SER A 292 6.31 -9.04 19.58
N GLN A 293 5.90 -10.11 20.24
CA GLN A 293 6.62 -10.71 21.38
C GLN A 293 6.60 -12.23 21.36
N LEU A 294 7.60 -12.83 21.99
CA LEU A 294 7.68 -14.28 22.17
C LEU A 294 6.63 -14.72 23.20
N ALA A 295 5.72 -15.60 22.78
CA ALA A 295 4.69 -16.15 23.64
C ALA A 295 5.09 -17.52 24.21
N ILE A 296 5.50 -18.48 23.36
CA ILE A 296 5.79 -19.84 23.76
C ILE A 296 7.09 -20.31 23.10
N THR A 297 7.90 -21.08 23.88
CA THR A 297 9.07 -21.80 23.37
C THR A 297 8.86 -23.29 23.53
N PHE A 298 8.83 -24.02 22.43
CA PHE A 298 8.70 -25.46 22.41
C PHE A 298 10.10 -26.09 22.52
N LYS A 299 10.38 -26.76 23.62
CA LYS A 299 11.65 -27.42 23.91
C LYS A 299 11.48 -28.93 23.91
N GLY A 300 12.37 -29.66 23.25
CA GLY A 300 12.32 -31.13 23.27
C GLY A 300 13.11 -31.82 22.18
N HIS A 301 13.47 -31.16 21.09
CA HIS A 301 14.39 -31.69 20.11
C HIS A 301 15.84 -31.55 20.59
N SER A 302 16.67 -32.53 20.28
CA SER A 302 18.09 -32.55 20.66
C SER A 302 19.01 -31.99 19.55
N ALA A 303 18.51 -31.88 18.32
CA ALA A 303 19.21 -31.32 17.19
C ALA A 303 18.36 -30.26 16.51
N ARG A 304 18.90 -29.63 15.46
CA ARG A 304 18.23 -28.56 14.74
C ARG A 304 16.89 -28.99 14.15
N VAL A 305 15.90 -28.13 14.29
CA VAL A 305 14.56 -28.32 13.70
C VAL A 305 14.53 -27.75 12.29
N ARG A 306 14.50 -28.63 11.29
CA ARG A 306 14.57 -28.21 9.89
C ARG A 306 13.29 -27.59 9.37
N HIS A 307 12.18 -28.20 9.71
CA HIS A 307 10.87 -27.82 9.18
C HIS A 307 9.77 -28.13 10.20
N PHE A 308 8.70 -27.41 10.12
CA PHE A 308 7.46 -27.72 10.82
C PHE A 308 6.28 -27.39 9.91
N SER A 309 5.13 -27.93 10.22
CA SER A 309 3.89 -27.62 9.51
C SER A 309 2.74 -27.60 10.50
N MET A 310 1.84 -26.67 10.33
CA MET A 310 0.65 -26.53 11.15
C MET A 310 -0.54 -27.27 10.53
N ASP A 311 -1.38 -27.79 11.41
CA ASP A 311 -2.67 -28.32 11.02
C ASP A 311 -3.59 -27.21 10.49
N PRO A 312 -4.49 -27.49 9.51
CA PRO A 312 -5.42 -26.50 8.98
C PRO A 312 -6.39 -25.90 10.01
N SER A 313 -6.59 -26.56 11.16
CA SER A 313 -7.36 -26.00 12.28
C SER A 313 -6.58 -24.94 13.06
N GLY A 314 -5.23 -25.02 13.04
CA GLY A 314 -4.35 -24.18 13.84
C GLY A 314 -4.19 -24.63 15.29
N GLN A 315 -4.60 -25.85 15.64
CA GLN A 315 -4.44 -26.37 17.01
C GLN A 315 -3.16 -27.20 17.19
N TRP A 316 -2.72 -27.84 16.12
CA TRP A 316 -1.62 -28.80 16.16
C TRP A 316 -0.45 -28.40 15.28
N LEU A 317 0.74 -28.74 15.74
CA LEU A 317 2.00 -28.49 15.07
C LEU A 317 2.80 -29.77 14.97
N ALA A 318 3.27 -30.14 13.80
CA ALA A 318 4.23 -31.22 13.60
C ALA A 318 5.60 -30.61 13.25
N SER A 319 6.65 -31.07 13.91
CA SER A 319 8.04 -30.64 13.71
C SER A 319 8.95 -31.78 13.29
N ALA A 320 9.86 -31.48 12.34
CA ALA A 320 10.87 -32.41 11.83
C ALA A 320 12.26 -31.94 12.22
N SER A 321 13.08 -32.85 12.73
CA SER A 321 14.42 -32.54 13.23
C SER A 321 15.47 -33.51 12.70
N ASP A 322 16.73 -33.06 12.72
CA ASP A 322 17.90 -33.88 12.43
C ASP A 322 18.16 -34.98 13.51
N ASP A 323 17.45 -34.93 14.64
CA ASP A 323 17.46 -35.98 15.68
C ASP A 323 16.68 -37.24 15.28
N SER A 324 16.28 -37.37 14.01
CA SER A 324 15.49 -38.46 13.46
C SER A 324 14.12 -38.61 14.11
N SER A 325 13.61 -37.54 14.71
CA SER A 325 12.28 -37.56 15.33
C SER A 325 11.32 -36.54 14.70
N VAL A 326 10.06 -36.92 14.67
CA VAL A 326 8.92 -36.02 14.42
C VAL A 326 8.14 -35.89 15.72
N LYS A 327 7.92 -34.68 16.14
CA LYS A 327 7.14 -34.38 17.35
C LYS A 327 5.87 -33.64 16.99
N LEU A 328 4.79 -34.00 17.67
CA LEU A 328 3.50 -33.38 17.57
C LEU A 328 3.24 -32.55 18.82
N TRP A 329 2.91 -31.28 18.61
CA TRP A 329 2.71 -30.30 19.68
C TRP A 329 1.32 -29.70 19.62
N GLU A 330 0.78 -29.40 20.77
CA GLU A 330 -0.37 -28.51 20.89
C GLU A 330 0.11 -27.05 20.93
N ILE A 331 -0.40 -26.21 20.01
CA ILE A 331 0.14 -24.85 19.80
C ILE A 331 -0.08 -23.98 21.04
N VAL A 332 -1.27 -24.02 21.63
CA VAL A 332 -1.66 -23.11 22.72
C VAL A 332 -0.95 -23.45 24.03
N SER A 333 -0.80 -24.72 24.34
CA SER A 333 -0.15 -25.15 25.60
C SER A 333 1.36 -25.32 25.49
N GLY A 334 1.89 -25.47 24.27
CA GLY A 334 3.30 -25.81 24.06
C GLY A 334 3.66 -27.28 24.43
N ARG A 335 2.68 -28.12 24.70
CA ARG A 335 2.88 -29.50 25.16
C ARG A 335 3.20 -30.41 23.97
N CYS A 336 4.22 -31.25 24.11
CA CYS A 336 4.50 -32.35 23.20
C CYS A 336 3.57 -33.52 23.50
N VAL A 337 2.74 -33.91 22.52
CA VAL A 337 1.75 -34.99 22.65
C VAL A 337 2.31 -36.32 22.17
N SER A 338 3.07 -36.32 21.07
CA SER A 338 3.65 -37.50 20.47
C SER A 338 5.06 -37.26 19.99
N THR A 339 5.90 -38.30 20.09
CA THR A 339 7.28 -38.29 19.56
C THR A 339 7.49 -39.57 18.77
N TRP A 340 7.62 -39.42 17.46
CA TRP A 340 7.86 -40.55 16.56
C TRP A 340 9.32 -40.57 16.13
N LYS A 341 9.98 -41.70 16.28
CA LYS A 341 11.36 -41.89 15.86
C LYS A 341 11.39 -42.65 14.54
N PHE A 342 12.23 -42.17 13.63
CA PHE A 342 12.54 -42.78 12.35
C PHE A 342 14.01 -43.25 12.34
N ASP A 343 14.36 -44.06 11.36
CA ASP A 343 15.72 -44.61 11.28
C ASP A 343 16.75 -43.56 10.82
N GLU A 344 16.29 -42.53 10.13
CA GLU A 344 17.12 -41.50 9.52
C GLU A 344 16.62 -40.08 9.81
N PRO A 345 17.48 -39.05 9.62
CA PRO A 345 17.08 -37.66 9.82
C PRO A 345 15.88 -37.26 8.97
N VAL A 346 14.95 -36.53 9.57
CA VAL A 346 13.72 -36.08 8.93
C VAL A 346 13.98 -34.70 8.32
N SER A 347 13.82 -34.58 6.99
CA SER A 347 14.09 -33.32 6.30
C SER A 347 12.89 -32.37 6.30
N MET A 348 11.69 -32.88 6.13
CA MET A 348 10.49 -32.05 6.00
C MET A 348 9.23 -32.78 6.46
N VAL A 349 8.26 -32.02 6.94
CA VAL A 349 6.93 -32.46 7.33
C VAL A 349 5.89 -31.53 6.76
N ALA A 350 4.77 -32.05 6.25
CA ALA A 350 3.69 -31.25 5.68
C ALA A 350 2.32 -31.84 6.00
N TRP A 351 1.47 -31.06 6.68
CA TRP A 351 0.07 -31.40 6.90
C TRP A 351 -0.75 -31.29 5.61
N ASN A 352 -1.71 -32.18 5.47
CA ASN A 352 -2.70 -32.05 4.40
C ASN A 352 -3.60 -30.82 4.65
N PRO A 353 -3.77 -29.90 3.70
CA PRO A 353 -4.57 -28.71 3.88
C PRO A 353 -6.09 -28.98 3.92
N ASN A 354 -6.53 -30.18 3.56
CA ASN A 354 -7.94 -30.55 3.61
C ASN A 354 -8.32 -31.00 5.02
N LYS A 355 -9.25 -30.30 5.66
CA LYS A 355 -9.75 -30.61 7.01
C LYS A 355 -10.45 -31.96 7.14
N SER A 356 -10.98 -32.49 6.03
CA SER A 356 -11.65 -33.78 6.01
C SER A 356 -10.70 -34.99 5.94
N VAL A 357 -9.39 -34.75 5.75
CA VAL A 357 -8.37 -35.78 5.61
C VAL A 357 -7.24 -35.56 6.60
N ALA A 358 -7.16 -36.36 7.64
CA ALA A 358 -6.11 -36.25 8.64
C ALA A 358 -4.87 -37.03 8.20
N LEU A 359 -4.00 -36.36 7.43
CA LEU A 359 -2.81 -36.98 6.82
C LEU A 359 -1.59 -36.08 6.96
N LEU A 360 -0.49 -36.63 7.40
CA LEU A 360 0.80 -35.98 7.52
C LEU A 360 1.80 -36.65 6.57
N ALA A 361 2.43 -35.89 5.69
CA ALA A 361 3.53 -36.37 4.88
C ALA A 361 4.86 -36.06 5.58
N VAL A 362 5.69 -37.06 5.76
CA VAL A 362 6.99 -36.97 6.43
C VAL A 362 8.07 -37.44 5.48
N SER A 363 9.04 -36.60 5.17
CA SER A 363 10.17 -36.93 4.29
C SER A 363 11.38 -37.39 5.13
N VAL A 364 11.78 -38.63 4.91
CA VAL A 364 12.94 -39.27 5.54
C VAL A 364 13.89 -39.68 4.42
N LYS A 365 14.95 -38.92 4.16
CA LYS A 365 15.86 -39.11 3.03
C LYS A 365 15.15 -39.45 1.71
N THR A 366 15.13 -40.73 1.32
CA THR A 366 14.56 -41.23 0.05
C THR A 366 13.09 -41.59 0.16
N ASP A 367 12.55 -41.68 1.37
CA ASP A 367 11.20 -42.14 1.57
C ASP A 367 10.28 -41.02 2.08
N VAL A 368 9.07 -41.02 1.58
CA VAL A 368 8.00 -40.14 2.08
C VAL A 368 6.90 -40.99 2.69
N HIS A 369 6.80 -40.91 3.99
CA HIS A 369 5.81 -41.65 4.77
C HIS A 369 4.53 -40.83 4.93
N PHE A 370 3.41 -41.46 4.68
CA PHE A 370 2.09 -40.91 4.99
C PHE A 370 1.61 -41.45 6.34
N VAL A 371 1.59 -40.54 7.31
CA VAL A 371 1.31 -40.86 8.72
C VAL A 371 -0.05 -40.30 9.11
N VAL A 372 -0.84 -41.09 9.83
CA VAL A 372 -2.09 -40.61 10.44
C VAL A 372 -1.79 -40.10 11.84
N PRO A 373 -2.22 -38.91 12.20
CA PRO A 373 -2.07 -38.37 13.54
C PRO A 373 -2.91 -39.17 14.56
N PRO A 374 -2.59 -39.10 15.85
CA PRO A 374 -3.39 -39.76 16.88
C PRO A 374 -4.79 -39.11 17.03
N LEU A 375 -5.76 -39.85 17.57
CA LEU A 375 -7.14 -39.38 17.80
C LEU A 375 -7.25 -38.08 18.62
N ILE A 376 -6.23 -37.75 19.40
CA ILE A 376 -6.18 -36.47 20.12
C ILE A 376 -5.99 -35.27 19.15
N ALA A 377 -5.27 -35.51 18.07
CA ALA A 377 -4.87 -34.43 17.13
C ALA A 377 -5.76 -34.33 15.88
N ALA A 378 -6.66 -35.27 15.68
CA ALA A 378 -7.60 -35.25 14.58
C ALA A 378 -8.93 -35.90 14.97
N PRO A 379 -10.06 -35.38 14.42
CA PRO A 379 -11.37 -35.99 14.66
C PRO A 379 -11.44 -37.41 14.06
N ALA A 380 -12.14 -38.31 14.73
CA ALA A 380 -12.28 -39.71 14.31
C ALA A 380 -12.79 -39.83 12.86
N GLU A 381 -13.78 -39.01 12.49
CA GLU A 381 -14.34 -38.96 11.15
C GLU A 381 -13.29 -38.67 10.05
N ALA A 382 -12.36 -37.76 10.31
CA ALA A 382 -11.29 -37.47 9.37
C ALA A 382 -10.24 -38.57 9.28
N ILE A 383 -10.00 -39.32 10.37
CA ILE A 383 -9.14 -40.50 10.40
C ILE A 383 -9.78 -41.63 9.60
N ASP A 384 -11.07 -41.92 9.83
CA ASP A 384 -11.82 -42.95 9.10
C ASP A 384 -11.89 -42.64 7.60
N ALA A 385 -12.13 -41.38 7.23
CA ALA A 385 -12.11 -40.94 5.85
C ALA A 385 -10.75 -41.12 5.19
N THR A 386 -9.66 -40.85 5.94
CA THR A 386 -8.29 -41.05 5.46
C THR A 386 -7.98 -42.54 5.25
N GLU A 387 -8.41 -43.40 6.15
CA GLU A 387 -8.24 -44.85 6.04
C GLU A 387 -9.01 -45.41 4.86
N ALA A 388 -10.26 -44.98 4.68
CA ALA A 388 -11.08 -45.35 3.53
C ALA A 388 -10.42 -44.94 2.20
N LEU A 389 -9.89 -43.72 2.13
CA LEU A 389 -9.15 -43.24 0.99
C LEU A 389 -7.93 -44.11 0.67
N VAL A 390 -7.12 -44.44 1.66
CA VAL A 390 -5.93 -45.27 1.45
C VAL A 390 -6.28 -46.74 1.20
N ALA A 391 -7.33 -47.27 1.81
CA ALA A 391 -7.84 -48.60 1.49
C ALA A 391 -8.27 -48.68 0.04
N HIS A 392 -9.04 -47.70 -0.44
CA HIS A 392 -9.43 -47.57 -1.84
C HIS A 392 -8.21 -47.46 -2.77
N LEU A 393 -7.17 -46.72 -2.37
CA LEU A 393 -5.94 -46.59 -3.13
C LEU A 393 -5.27 -47.92 -3.43
N TRP A 394 -5.33 -48.87 -2.47
CA TRP A 394 -4.73 -50.19 -2.65
C TRP A 394 -5.64 -51.18 -3.41
N THR A 395 -6.90 -50.89 -3.60
CA THR A 395 -7.79 -51.68 -4.47
C THR A 395 -7.60 -51.35 -5.96
N LEU A 396 -7.05 -50.19 -6.26
CA LEU A 396 -6.81 -49.77 -7.64
C LEU A 396 -5.66 -50.54 -8.27
N GLN A 397 -5.97 -51.30 -9.33
CA GLN A 397 -4.97 -51.94 -10.20
C GLN A 397 -4.39 -50.94 -11.18
N THR A 398 -3.54 -50.08 -10.76
CA THR A 398 -2.87 -49.14 -11.70
C THR A 398 -1.45 -49.58 -11.98
N PRO A 399 -1.10 -49.87 -13.25
CA PRO A 399 0.25 -50.18 -13.67
C PRO A 399 1.04 -48.89 -13.87
N THR A 400 1.46 -48.22 -12.83
CA THR A 400 2.33 -47.04 -13.00
C THR A 400 3.50 -47.09 -12.07
N THR A 401 4.43 -47.94 -12.43
CA THR A 401 5.81 -47.84 -11.95
C THR A 401 6.52 -46.75 -12.75
N ASN A 402 6.50 -45.52 -12.24
CA ASN A 402 7.54 -44.58 -12.65
C ASN A 402 8.85 -45.11 -12.10
N ALA A 403 9.88 -45.20 -12.97
CA ALA A 403 11.22 -45.67 -12.57
C ALA A 403 11.82 -44.85 -11.41
N ALA A 404 11.33 -43.63 -11.19
CA ALA A 404 11.85 -42.70 -10.18
C ALA A 404 11.17 -42.81 -8.81
N CYS A 405 9.96 -43.40 -8.73
CA CYS A 405 9.19 -43.49 -7.47
C CYS A 405 8.31 -44.73 -7.46
N LYS A 406 8.29 -45.42 -6.32
CA LYS A 406 7.47 -46.59 -6.08
C LYS A 406 6.54 -46.39 -4.86
N TRP A 407 5.28 -46.79 -5.03
CA TRP A 407 4.33 -46.86 -3.91
C TRP A 407 4.49 -48.17 -3.15
N VAL A 408 4.82 -48.09 -1.89
CA VAL A 408 5.07 -49.26 -1.01
C VAL A 408 4.00 -49.32 0.08
N LYS A 409 3.36 -50.47 0.24
CA LYS A 409 2.47 -50.71 1.35
C LYS A 409 3.30 -51.18 2.56
N PRO A 410 3.20 -50.55 3.72
CA PRO A 410 3.94 -51.00 4.90
C PRO A 410 3.46 -52.39 5.31
N ALA A 411 4.41 -53.29 5.63
CA ALA A 411 4.13 -54.70 5.94
C ALA A 411 3.33 -54.86 7.25
N THR A 412 3.48 -53.94 8.20
CA THR A 412 2.81 -53.96 9.52
C THR A 412 2.56 -52.52 9.96
N ALA A 413 1.37 -51.99 9.61
CA ALA A 413 0.92 -50.74 10.23
C ALA A 413 0.26 -51.08 11.59
N PRO A 414 0.63 -50.43 12.71
CA PRO A 414 -0.11 -50.55 13.95
C PRO A 414 -1.55 -50.11 13.76
N ALA A 415 -2.52 -50.75 14.41
CA ALA A 415 -3.95 -50.46 14.23
C ALA A 415 -4.31 -48.99 14.57
N THR A 416 -3.57 -48.39 15.49
CA THR A 416 -3.72 -46.98 15.90
C THR A 416 -2.36 -46.35 16.10
N SER A 417 -2.26 -45.04 15.82
CA SER A 417 -1.05 -44.27 16.14
C SER A 417 -0.94 -44.09 17.64
N THR A 418 0.18 -44.55 18.19
CA THR A 418 0.52 -44.35 19.60
C THR A 418 1.42 -43.13 19.76
N PRO A 419 1.57 -42.57 20.97
CA PRO A 419 2.49 -41.48 21.21
C PRO A 419 3.94 -41.73 20.80
N THR A 420 4.33 -43.02 20.73
CA THR A 420 5.72 -43.43 20.43
C THR A 420 5.90 -44.04 19.04
N LYS A 421 4.84 -44.60 18.43
CA LYS A 421 4.91 -45.23 17.09
C LYS A 421 3.94 -44.61 16.14
N PRO A 422 4.41 -44.13 14.95
CA PRO A 422 3.55 -43.56 13.93
C PRO A 422 2.74 -44.66 13.22
N ARG A 423 1.50 -44.37 12.86
CA ARG A 423 0.71 -45.21 11.98
C ARG A 423 0.97 -44.81 10.54
N ILE A 424 1.84 -45.52 9.85
CA ILE A 424 2.18 -45.30 8.46
C ILE A 424 1.20 -46.07 7.58
N LEU A 425 0.44 -45.36 6.72
CA LEU A 425 -0.53 -45.99 5.81
C LEU A 425 0.09 -46.39 4.48
N THR A 426 1.00 -45.58 3.98
CA THR A 426 1.70 -45.84 2.72
C THR A 426 3.02 -45.07 2.69
N THR A 427 3.95 -45.57 1.87
CA THR A 427 5.25 -44.95 1.69
C THR A 427 5.53 -44.76 0.22
N LEU A 428 6.05 -43.61 -0.17
CA LEU A 428 6.62 -43.34 -1.47
C LEU A 428 8.13 -43.50 -1.36
N SER A 429 8.70 -44.44 -2.07
CA SER A 429 10.15 -44.70 -2.08
C SER A 429 10.74 -44.14 -3.37
N PHE A 430 11.73 -43.26 -3.24
CA PHE A 430 12.41 -42.57 -4.33
C PHE A 430 13.83 -43.08 -4.51
N THR A 431 14.38 -42.84 -5.68
CA THR A 431 15.80 -43.16 -5.98
C THR A 431 16.78 -42.12 -5.43
N HIS A 432 16.31 -40.91 -5.12
CA HIS A 432 17.11 -39.77 -4.64
C HIS A 432 16.49 -39.13 -3.41
N ASN A 433 17.29 -38.38 -2.67
CA ASN A 433 16.84 -37.70 -1.46
C ASN A 433 15.75 -36.65 -1.77
N VAL A 434 14.66 -36.68 -1.03
CA VAL A 434 13.56 -35.72 -1.14
C VAL A 434 13.85 -34.54 -0.23
N THR A 435 13.95 -33.36 -0.82
CA THR A 435 14.31 -32.12 -0.13
C THR A 435 13.14 -31.24 0.19
N HIS A 436 12.04 -31.30 -0.60
CA HIS A 436 10.88 -30.44 -0.43
C HIS A 436 9.58 -31.16 -0.77
N LEU A 437 8.54 -30.87 0.05
CA LEU A 437 7.17 -31.37 -0.10
C LEU A 437 6.20 -30.20 -0.13
N THR A 438 5.20 -30.25 -0.96
CA THR A 438 4.11 -29.28 -0.94
C THR A 438 2.79 -29.91 -1.35
N TRP A 439 1.75 -29.60 -0.61
CA TRP A 439 0.39 -30.02 -0.92
C TRP A 439 -0.32 -29.02 -1.81
N HIS A 440 -1.15 -29.53 -2.69
CA HIS A 440 -2.15 -28.73 -3.36
C HIS A 440 -3.32 -28.43 -2.40
N ARG A 441 -3.95 -27.26 -2.50
CA ARG A 441 -5.04 -26.80 -1.63
C ARG A 441 -6.17 -27.82 -1.40
N LYS A 442 -6.49 -28.64 -2.39
CA LYS A 442 -7.51 -29.69 -2.25
C LYS A 442 -7.06 -30.90 -1.46
N GLY A 443 -5.78 -31.06 -1.16
CA GLY A 443 -5.22 -32.15 -0.39
C GLY A 443 -5.08 -33.50 -1.13
N ASP A 444 -5.45 -33.59 -2.43
CA ASP A 444 -5.32 -34.80 -3.24
C ASP A 444 -3.96 -34.91 -3.96
N TYR A 445 -3.35 -33.76 -4.27
CA TYR A 445 -2.06 -33.72 -4.97
C TYR A 445 -0.94 -33.31 -4.04
N LEU A 446 0.13 -34.09 -4.06
CA LEU A 446 1.40 -33.79 -3.37
C LEU A 446 2.49 -33.63 -4.42
N ALA A 447 3.25 -32.54 -4.38
CA ALA A 447 4.46 -32.39 -5.17
C ALA A 447 5.69 -32.65 -4.29
N THR A 448 6.62 -33.41 -4.85
CA THR A 448 7.90 -33.73 -4.22
C THR A 448 9.06 -33.22 -5.05
N VAL A 449 10.11 -32.78 -4.40
CA VAL A 449 11.35 -32.32 -5.05
C VAL A 449 12.51 -33.18 -4.59
N ALA A 450 13.19 -33.79 -5.56
CA ALA A 450 14.46 -34.49 -5.38
C ALA A 450 15.51 -33.75 -6.22
N ALA A 451 16.27 -32.84 -5.61
CA ALA A 451 17.17 -31.93 -6.34
C ALA A 451 18.18 -32.67 -7.21
N ASP A 452 18.67 -33.84 -6.74
CA ASP A 452 19.70 -34.63 -7.39
C ASP A 452 19.18 -35.46 -8.60
N ALA A 453 17.87 -35.63 -8.72
CA ALA A 453 17.20 -36.49 -9.69
C ALA A 453 17.10 -35.90 -11.11
N ARG A 454 17.80 -34.83 -11.43
CA ARG A 454 17.85 -34.14 -12.74
C ARG A 454 16.54 -34.18 -13.58
N SER A 455 16.23 -35.29 -14.23
CA SER A 455 15.06 -35.47 -15.12
C SER A 455 13.75 -35.67 -14.37
N SER A 456 13.78 -36.24 -13.22
CA SER A 456 12.64 -36.50 -12.31
C SER A 456 12.71 -35.69 -11.03
N ALA A 457 13.35 -34.50 -11.10
CA ALA A 457 13.52 -33.63 -9.94
C ALA A 457 12.19 -33.19 -9.30
N VAL A 458 11.14 -33.09 -10.08
CA VAL A 458 9.82 -32.73 -9.60
C VAL A 458 8.82 -33.80 -10.01
N LEU A 459 8.15 -34.39 -9.03
CA LEU A 459 7.07 -35.36 -9.26
C LEU A 459 5.80 -34.87 -8.57
N ILE A 460 4.68 -35.10 -9.23
CA ILE A 460 3.35 -34.82 -8.66
C ILE A 460 2.63 -36.16 -8.45
N HIS A 461 2.23 -36.39 -7.23
CA HIS A 461 1.53 -37.60 -6.80
C HIS A 461 0.06 -37.30 -6.56
N GLN A 462 -0.80 -38.07 -7.17
CA GLN A 462 -2.24 -38.02 -6.89
C GLN A 462 -2.61 -39.17 -5.98
N LEU A 463 -3.10 -38.85 -4.77
CA LEU A 463 -3.46 -39.85 -3.78
C LEU A 463 -4.70 -40.66 -4.20
N SER A 464 -5.75 -40.01 -4.69
CA SER A 464 -7.00 -40.68 -5.04
C SER A 464 -6.85 -41.75 -6.14
N LYS A 465 -5.87 -41.60 -7.03
CA LYS A 465 -5.65 -42.51 -8.17
C LYS A 465 -4.36 -43.34 -8.10
N LYS A 466 -3.58 -43.22 -7.03
CA LYS A 466 -2.27 -43.86 -6.88
C LYS A 466 -1.35 -43.61 -8.09
N GLN A 467 -1.37 -42.38 -8.61
CA GLN A 467 -0.65 -42.02 -9.83
C GLN A 467 0.47 -41.03 -9.53
N THR A 468 1.63 -41.30 -10.11
CA THR A 468 2.79 -40.38 -10.07
C THR A 468 3.07 -39.87 -11.46
N GLN A 469 3.06 -38.56 -11.61
CA GLN A 469 3.28 -37.87 -12.89
C GLN A 469 4.55 -37.03 -12.83
N ASN A 470 5.29 -37.02 -13.92
CA ASN A 470 6.39 -36.10 -14.13
C ASN A 470 5.92 -34.99 -15.11
N PRO A 471 5.59 -33.80 -14.63
CA PRO A 471 5.03 -32.76 -15.48
C PRO A 471 6.02 -32.22 -16.52
N PHE A 472 7.30 -32.51 -16.39
CA PHE A 472 8.35 -31.93 -17.23
C PHE A 472 9.10 -32.93 -18.11
N SER A 473 8.65 -34.17 -18.21
CA SER A 473 9.35 -35.23 -18.94
C SER A 473 9.38 -35.01 -20.47
N ALA A 474 8.38 -34.33 -21.02
CA ALA A 474 8.21 -34.17 -22.46
C ALA A 474 8.89 -32.90 -23.05
N SER A 475 9.29 -31.94 -22.24
CA SER A 475 9.98 -30.77 -22.78
C SER A 475 11.41 -31.13 -23.16
N LYS A 476 11.73 -30.98 -24.43
CA LYS A 476 13.12 -31.02 -24.93
C LYS A 476 13.93 -30.01 -24.12
N ARG A 477 14.60 -30.48 -23.09
CA ARG A 477 15.47 -29.63 -22.30
C ARG A 477 16.56 -29.12 -23.17
N SER A 478 16.61 -27.82 -23.34
CA SER A 478 17.86 -27.18 -23.71
C SER A 478 18.94 -27.72 -22.79
N ALA A 479 19.94 -28.35 -23.34
CA ALA A 479 21.06 -29.00 -22.63
C ALA A 479 21.86 -28.06 -21.71
N THR A 480 21.47 -26.80 -21.62
CA THR A 480 22.12 -25.71 -20.89
C THR A 480 21.57 -25.45 -19.49
N SER A 481 20.49 -26.11 -19.02
CA SER A 481 19.97 -25.84 -17.69
C SER A 481 20.32 -26.94 -16.66
N ASN A 482 21.57 -27.03 -16.27
CA ASN A 482 22.04 -27.79 -15.10
C ASN A 482 21.64 -27.14 -13.76
N THR A 483 20.52 -26.43 -13.73
CA THR A 483 20.08 -25.74 -12.51
C THR A 483 19.25 -26.69 -11.65
N LEU A 484 19.72 -26.94 -10.43
CA LEU A 484 19.00 -27.74 -9.44
C LEU A 484 17.70 -27.06 -9.03
N VAL A 485 16.63 -27.85 -8.91
CA VAL A 485 15.36 -27.38 -8.37
C VAL A 485 15.46 -27.32 -6.85
N GLN A 486 15.09 -26.19 -6.27
CA GLN A 486 15.16 -25.94 -4.83
C GLN A 486 13.80 -26.13 -4.16
N ARG A 487 12.78 -25.47 -4.66
CA ARG A 487 11.42 -25.52 -4.11
C ARG A 487 10.36 -25.49 -5.19
N VAL A 488 9.20 -25.98 -4.87
CA VAL A 488 7.99 -25.93 -5.71
C VAL A 488 6.79 -25.53 -4.87
N VAL A 489 5.87 -24.79 -5.47
CA VAL A 489 4.63 -24.36 -4.82
C VAL A 489 3.49 -24.39 -5.82
N PHE A 490 2.34 -24.90 -5.41
CA PHE A 490 1.10 -24.80 -6.16
C PHE A 490 0.48 -23.42 -5.99
N HIS A 491 -0.09 -22.89 -7.03
CA HIS A 491 -0.86 -21.66 -6.96
C HIS A 491 -2.20 -21.93 -6.23
N PRO A 492 -2.65 -21.00 -5.37
CA PRO A 492 -3.82 -21.24 -4.52
C PRO A 492 -5.15 -21.37 -5.30
N SER A 493 -5.33 -20.70 -6.44
CA SER A 493 -6.59 -20.67 -7.19
C SER A 493 -6.48 -21.20 -8.62
N LYS A 494 -5.43 -20.81 -9.36
CA LYS A 494 -5.24 -21.13 -10.79
C LYS A 494 -4.46 -22.45 -10.95
N PRO A 495 -4.59 -23.18 -12.07
CA PRO A 495 -3.79 -24.40 -12.35
C PRO A 495 -2.34 -24.04 -12.73
N ILE A 496 -1.71 -23.23 -11.92
CA ILE A 496 -0.35 -22.75 -12.11
C ILE A 496 0.57 -23.43 -11.08
N PHE A 497 1.76 -23.75 -11.51
CA PHE A 497 2.79 -24.39 -10.70
C PHE A 497 4.10 -23.63 -10.80
N LEU A 498 4.62 -23.22 -9.66
CA LEU A 498 5.85 -22.44 -9.59
C LEU A 498 7.01 -23.36 -9.19
N VAL A 499 8.08 -23.29 -9.94
CA VAL A 499 9.29 -24.09 -9.74
C VAL A 499 10.47 -23.15 -9.54
N ALA A 500 10.98 -23.08 -8.34
CA ALA A 500 12.19 -22.34 -8.02
C ALA A 500 13.41 -23.18 -8.34
N THR A 501 14.21 -22.71 -9.29
CA THR A 501 15.55 -23.21 -9.57
C THR A 501 16.57 -22.35 -8.82
N GLN A 502 17.85 -22.65 -8.92
CA GLN A 502 18.88 -21.85 -8.25
C GLN A 502 18.83 -20.35 -8.59
N ARG A 503 18.51 -19.98 -9.84
CA ARG A 503 18.63 -18.60 -10.34
C ARG A 503 17.33 -17.95 -10.77
N ALA A 504 16.29 -18.72 -11.02
CA ALA A 504 15.03 -18.24 -11.56
C ALA A 504 13.86 -19.06 -11.05
N VAL A 505 12.69 -18.43 -10.96
CA VAL A 505 11.43 -19.12 -10.71
C VAL A 505 10.68 -19.26 -12.03
N ARG A 506 10.37 -20.49 -12.42
CA ARG A 506 9.62 -20.80 -13.62
C ARG A 506 8.17 -21.05 -13.27
N VAL A 507 7.29 -20.38 -13.97
CA VAL A 507 5.84 -20.45 -13.77
C VAL A 507 5.24 -21.28 -14.90
N TYR A 508 4.69 -22.43 -14.56
CA TYR A 508 4.09 -23.37 -15.51
C TYR A 508 2.58 -23.43 -15.36
N ASN A 509 1.86 -23.52 -16.46
CA ASN A 509 0.46 -23.88 -16.44
C ASN A 509 0.34 -25.40 -16.58
N LEU A 510 -0.21 -26.05 -15.55
CA LEU A 510 -0.36 -27.52 -15.52
C LEU A 510 -1.43 -28.02 -16.51
N GLY A 511 -2.45 -27.22 -16.80
CA GLY A 511 -3.51 -27.59 -17.74
C GLY A 511 -3.01 -27.64 -19.18
N THR A 512 -2.20 -26.68 -19.60
CA THR A 512 -1.63 -26.59 -20.95
C THR A 512 -0.22 -27.16 -21.05
N GLN A 513 0.39 -27.50 -19.92
CA GLN A 513 1.79 -27.99 -19.80
C GLN A 513 2.83 -27.05 -20.45
N LYS A 514 2.58 -25.75 -20.44
CA LYS A 514 3.45 -24.72 -21.02
C LYS A 514 4.06 -23.83 -19.95
N LEU A 515 5.28 -23.36 -20.21
CA LEU A 515 5.90 -22.29 -19.43
C LEU A 515 5.19 -20.98 -19.76
N VAL A 516 4.66 -20.32 -18.74
CA VAL A 516 3.97 -19.02 -18.86
C VAL A 516 4.99 -17.89 -18.78
N THR A 517 5.71 -17.83 -17.66
CA THR A 517 6.71 -16.78 -17.40
C THR A 517 7.91 -17.33 -16.62
N THR A 518 9.02 -16.58 -16.68
CA THR A 518 10.20 -16.87 -15.87
C THR A 518 10.55 -15.62 -15.06
N LEU A 519 10.46 -15.71 -13.74
CA LEU A 519 10.79 -14.63 -12.84
C LEU A 519 12.29 -14.67 -12.52
N ILE A 520 12.97 -13.54 -12.68
CA ILE A 520 14.41 -13.43 -12.51
C ILE A 520 14.69 -12.47 -11.35
N PRO A 521 15.03 -12.98 -10.14
CA PRO A 521 15.32 -12.14 -8.98
C PRO A 521 16.67 -11.42 -9.05
N SER A 522 17.48 -11.66 -10.09
CA SER A 522 18.84 -11.10 -10.26
C SER A 522 19.77 -11.43 -9.09
N THR A 523 19.63 -12.64 -8.53
CA THR A 523 20.40 -13.15 -7.39
C THR A 523 21.10 -14.45 -7.74
N LYS A 524 22.11 -14.82 -6.95
CA LYS A 524 22.90 -16.01 -7.22
C LYS A 524 22.13 -17.29 -6.94
N TRP A 525 21.46 -17.36 -5.77
CA TRP A 525 20.77 -18.57 -5.32
C TRP A 525 19.46 -18.24 -4.63
N ILE A 526 18.41 -18.91 -5.04
CA ILE A 526 17.09 -18.87 -4.42
C ILE A 526 17.05 -19.91 -3.30
N SER A 527 16.59 -19.51 -2.11
CA SER A 527 16.43 -20.38 -0.94
C SER A 527 14.98 -20.80 -0.74
N SER A 528 14.05 -19.90 -0.93
CA SER A 528 12.64 -20.11 -0.61
C SER A 528 11.70 -19.40 -1.57
N LEU A 529 10.47 -19.88 -1.59
CA LEU A 529 9.40 -19.41 -2.46
C LEU A 529 8.08 -19.48 -1.70
N ALA A 530 7.32 -18.39 -1.69
CA ALA A 530 5.96 -18.35 -1.17
C ALA A 530 5.06 -17.59 -2.14
N VAL A 531 3.81 -18.03 -2.27
CA VAL A 531 2.78 -17.40 -3.10
C VAL A 531 1.75 -16.74 -2.20
N HIS A 532 1.34 -15.53 -2.53
CA HIS A 532 0.30 -14.81 -1.81
C HIS A 532 -1.03 -15.57 -1.88
N PRO A 533 -1.86 -15.57 -0.82
CA PRO A 533 -3.15 -16.29 -0.81
C PRO A 533 -4.10 -15.89 -1.95
N ALA A 534 -4.05 -14.63 -2.42
CA ALA A 534 -4.81 -14.18 -3.60
C ALA A 534 -4.25 -14.77 -4.92
N GLY A 535 -2.97 -15.14 -4.95
CA GLY A 535 -2.32 -15.76 -6.10
C GLY A 535 -1.52 -14.81 -6.99
N ASP A 536 -1.69 -13.51 -6.88
CA ASP A 536 -1.11 -12.55 -7.83
C ASP A 536 0.34 -12.18 -7.52
N ASN A 537 0.76 -12.34 -6.27
CA ASN A 537 2.08 -11.95 -5.81
C ASN A 537 2.92 -13.13 -5.31
N VAL A 538 4.22 -13.03 -5.49
CA VAL A 538 5.18 -14.08 -5.13
C VAL A 538 6.36 -13.49 -4.37
N LEU A 539 6.71 -14.09 -3.23
CA LEU A 539 7.94 -13.81 -2.50
C LEU A 539 9.01 -14.84 -2.83
N VAL A 540 10.20 -14.35 -3.05
CA VAL A 540 11.40 -15.17 -3.28
C VAL A 540 12.46 -14.78 -2.26
N GLY A 541 12.82 -15.71 -1.37
CA GLY A 541 13.95 -15.58 -0.48
C GLY A 541 15.25 -15.99 -1.19
N THR A 542 16.37 -15.33 -0.86
CA THR A 542 17.65 -15.60 -1.50
C THR A 542 18.79 -15.71 -0.49
N TYR A 543 19.81 -16.52 -0.81
CA TYR A 543 21.03 -16.59 -0.01
C TYR A 543 21.84 -15.29 -0.03
N ASP A 544 21.56 -14.40 -0.98
CA ASP A 544 22.18 -13.07 -1.09
C ASP A 544 21.59 -12.03 -0.12
N LYS A 545 20.96 -12.44 0.96
CA LYS A 545 20.39 -11.58 2.02
C LYS A 545 19.21 -10.72 1.56
N ARG A 546 18.55 -11.10 0.46
CA ARG A 546 17.47 -10.33 -0.15
C ARG A 546 16.19 -11.14 -0.17
N VAL A 547 15.09 -10.41 -0.04
CA VAL A 547 13.74 -10.90 -0.33
C VAL A 547 13.23 -10.12 -1.52
N ALA A 548 12.85 -10.81 -2.59
CA ALA A 548 12.31 -10.22 -3.79
C ALA A 548 10.78 -10.42 -3.83
N TRP A 549 10.06 -9.35 -4.04
CA TRP A 549 8.61 -9.33 -4.25
C TRP A 549 8.33 -9.22 -5.73
N PHE A 550 7.57 -10.17 -6.26
CA PHE A 550 7.12 -10.20 -7.64
C PHE A 550 5.62 -10.07 -7.71
N ASP A 551 5.17 -9.40 -8.73
CA ASP A 551 3.81 -9.43 -9.22
C ASP A 551 3.80 -10.27 -10.51
N LEU A 552 2.93 -11.29 -10.56
CA LEU A 552 2.88 -12.25 -11.67
C LEU A 552 2.34 -11.64 -12.96
N ASP A 553 1.45 -10.67 -12.82
CA ASP A 553 0.77 -10.03 -13.94
C ASP A 553 1.55 -8.82 -14.49
N LEU A 554 2.42 -8.21 -13.67
CA LEU A 554 3.12 -6.99 -14.03
C LEU A 554 4.41 -7.25 -14.83
N SER A 555 5.35 -8.01 -14.29
CA SER A 555 6.64 -8.24 -14.96
C SER A 555 7.41 -9.46 -14.46
N SER A 556 8.40 -9.90 -15.27
CA SER A 556 9.36 -10.93 -14.90
C SER A 556 10.46 -10.44 -13.95
N LYS A 557 10.57 -9.12 -13.72
CA LYS A 557 11.52 -8.51 -12.79
C LYS A 557 10.85 -8.27 -11.44
N PRO A 558 11.61 -8.26 -10.33
CA PRO A 558 11.04 -8.01 -9.01
C PRO A 558 10.48 -6.58 -8.92
N TYR A 559 9.27 -6.44 -8.42
CA TYR A 559 8.65 -5.16 -8.12
C TYR A 559 9.42 -4.43 -7.01
N LYS A 560 9.78 -5.16 -5.94
CA LYS A 560 10.54 -4.62 -4.82
C LYS A 560 11.56 -5.64 -4.31
N GLN A 561 12.75 -5.15 -3.94
CA GLN A 561 13.77 -5.96 -3.28
C GLN A 561 14.03 -5.42 -1.87
N LEU A 562 13.88 -6.28 -0.87
CA LEU A 562 14.04 -5.96 0.54
C LEU A 562 15.39 -6.50 1.04
N ARG A 563 16.16 -5.65 1.74
CA ARG A 563 17.50 -5.99 2.26
C ARG A 563 17.57 -5.64 3.74
N TYR A 564 16.90 -6.41 4.56
CA TYR A 564 16.85 -6.18 6.00
C TYR A 564 17.63 -7.21 6.82
N HIS A 565 18.10 -8.29 6.18
CA HIS A 565 18.87 -9.33 6.82
C HIS A 565 20.37 -9.14 6.65
N ALA A 566 21.13 -9.49 7.70
CA ALA A 566 22.59 -9.46 7.69
C ALA A 566 23.21 -10.72 7.07
N LYS A 567 22.50 -11.85 7.12
CA LYS A 567 22.91 -13.16 6.58
C LYS A 567 21.88 -13.68 5.57
N ALA A 568 22.11 -14.89 5.07
CA ALA A 568 21.27 -15.55 4.07
C ALA A 568 19.83 -15.72 4.56
N VAL A 569 18.85 -15.41 3.70
CA VAL A 569 17.44 -15.70 3.97
C VAL A 569 17.20 -17.17 3.70
N ARG A 570 16.64 -17.89 4.70
CA ARG A 570 16.32 -19.32 4.60
C ARG A 570 14.92 -19.56 4.14
N ASP A 571 13.98 -18.78 4.68
CA ASP A 571 12.58 -19.01 4.39
C ASP A 571 11.77 -17.70 4.35
N VAL A 572 10.65 -17.75 3.62
CA VAL A 572 9.66 -16.67 3.54
C VAL A 572 8.26 -17.26 3.58
N ALA A 573 7.33 -16.58 4.25
CA ALA A 573 5.95 -17.00 4.37
C ALA A 573 4.99 -15.82 4.28
N PHE A 574 3.81 -16.04 3.71
CA PHE A 574 2.67 -15.12 3.76
C PHE A 574 1.68 -15.55 4.84
N ALA A 575 1.02 -14.61 5.46
CA ALA A 575 -0.14 -14.87 6.29
C ALA A 575 -1.40 -15.07 5.42
N ASN A 576 -2.29 -15.99 5.83
CA ASN A 576 -3.47 -16.30 5.04
C ASN A 576 -4.59 -15.26 5.17
N ARG A 577 -4.76 -14.66 6.35
CA ARG A 577 -5.86 -13.73 6.66
C ARG A 577 -5.45 -12.29 6.80
N TYR A 578 -4.19 -12.05 7.14
CA TYR A 578 -3.66 -10.71 7.42
C TYR A 578 -2.70 -10.28 6.31
N PRO A 579 -2.61 -9.00 6.01
CA PRO A 579 -1.67 -8.48 5.02
C PRO A 579 -0.25 -8.48 5.58
N LEU A 580 0.22 -9.63 6.04
CA LEU A 580 1.52 -9.82 6.65
C LEU A 580 2.35 -10.84 5.88
N PHE A 581 3.64 -10.63 5.87
CA PHE A 581 4.59 -11.64 5.46
C PHE A 581 5.84 -11.59 6.34
N ALA A 582 6.54 -12.70 6.39
CA ALA A 582 7.75 -12.82 7.21
C ALA A 582 8.89 -13.38 6.39
N SER A 583 10.10 -13.03 6.80
CA SER A 583 11.33 -13.61 6.28
C SER A 583 12.23 -14.06 7.44
N ALA A 584 12.76 -15.25 7.33
CA ALA A 584 13.67 -15.87 8.29
C ALA A 584 15.07 -15.99 7.71
N ALA A 585 16.09 -15.73 8.52
CA ALA A 585 17.47 -15.78 8.05
C ALA A 585 18.45 -16.40 9.06
N ASP A 586 19.66 -16.69 8.58
CA ASP A 586 20.76 -17.23 9.37
C ASP A 586 21.34 -16.23 10.40
N ASP A 587 20.83 -15.00 10.44
CA ASP A 587 21.17 -14.02 11.48
C ASP A 587 20.43 -14.26 12.80
N GLY A 588 19.56 -15.28 12.87
CA GLY A 588 18.74 -15.62 14.02
C GLY A 588 17.50 -14.75 14.17
N ASN A 589 17.27 -13.82 13.25
CA ASN A 589 16.14 -12.89 13.27
C ASN A 589 15.06 -13.32 12.28
N VAL A 590 13.82 -12.99 12.65
CA VAL A 590 12.66 -13.03 11.75
C VAL A 590 12.16 -11.61 11.57
N ASN A 591 12.12 -11.14 10.35
CA ASN A 591 11.55 -9.85 10.01
C ASN A 591 10.10 -10.02 9.58
N VAL A 592 9.22 -9.29 10.23
CA VAL A 592 7.79 -9.22 9.91
C VAL A 592 7.52 -7.94 9.15
N PHE A 593 6.80 -8.06 8.06
CA PHE A 593 6.45 -6.98 7.17
C PHE A 593 4.94 -6.89 7.00
N HIS A 594 4.47 -5.69 6.80
CA HIS A 594 3.12 -5.45 6.29
C HIS A 594 3.19 -5.40 4.77
N GLY A 595 2.37 -6.20 4.10
CA GLY A 595 2.34 -6.32 2.65
C GLY A 595 0.91 -6.20 2.12
N MET A 596 0.34 -5.00 2.20
CA MET A 596 -0.98 -4.72 1.64
C MET A 596 -0.86 -4.40 0.16
N VAL A 597 -1.57 -5.18 -0.65
CA VAL A 597 -1.70 -4.94 -2.09
C VAL A 597 -3.15 -4.58 -2.39
N TYR A 598 -3.34 -3.53 -3.15
CA TYR A 598 -4.64 -3.04 -3.55
C TYR A 598 -4.99 -3.54 -4.96
N ALA A 599 -6.25 -3.81 -5.20
CA ALA A 599 -6.73 -4.15 -6.54
C ALA A 599 -6.75 -2.95 -7.49
N ASP A 600 -6.68 -1.73 -6.94
CA ASP A 600 -6.62 -0.49 -7.70
C ASP A 600 -5.16 -0.19 -8.12
N LEU A 601 -4.93 -0.09 -9.43
CA LEU A 601 -3.62 0.23 -10.01
C LEU A 601 -3.12 1.64 -9.66
N MET A 602 -4.01 2.54 -9.24
CA MET A 602 -3.63 3.91 -8.84
C MET A 602 -3.09 3.97 -7.41
N MET A 603 -3.32 2.96 -6.60
CA MET A 603 -2.83 2.88 -5.23
C MET A 603 -1.54 2.08 -5.16
N ASN A 604 -0.49 2.69 -4.64
CA ASN A 604 0.78 2.01 -4.42
C ASN A 604 0.67 0.97 -3.30
N PRO A 605 1.19 -0.24 -3.49
CA PRO A 605 1.18 -1.27 -2.46
C PRO A 605 2.01 -0.85 -1.24
N LEU A 606 1.46 -1.06 -0.06
CA LEU A 606 2.11 -0.74 1.20
C LEU A 606 2.97 -1.93 1.66
N ILE A 607 4.25 -1.93 1.28
CA ILE A 607 5.21 -2.95 1.67
C ILE A 607 6.25 -2.31 2.59
N VAL A 608 6.09 -2.51 3.90
CA VAL A 608 6.93 -1.89 4.92
C VAL A 608 7.33 -2.89 6.01
N PRO A 609 8.55 -2.79 6.56
CA PRO A 609 8.94 -3.58 7.72
C PRO A 609 8.19 -3.07 8.96
N VAL A 610 7.68 -3.98 9.75
CA VAL A 610 6.92 -3.67 10.97
C VAL A 610 7.72 -4.00 12.22
N LYS A 611 8.27 -5.20 12.28
CA LYS A 611 9.00 -5.68 13.46
C LYS A 611 10.11 -6.64 13.08
N THR A 612 11.24 -6.53 13.76
CA THR A 612 12.29 -7.54 13.77
C THR A 612 12.21 -8.32 15.07
N LEU A 613 12.00 -9.61 14.98
CA LEU A 613 11.93 -10.53 16.11
C LEU A 613 13.27 -11.25 16.26
N LYS A 614 13.89 -11.14 17.42
CA LYS A 614 15.04 -11.98 17.77
C LYS A 614 14.52 -13.36 18.09
N ALA A 615 14.60 -14.25 17.11
CA ALA A 615 13.93 -15.54 17.20
C ALA A 615 14.83 -16.61 17.84
N HIS A 616 15.97 -16.91 17.25
CA HIS A 616 16.79 -18.05 17.64
C HIS A 616 18.26 -17.70 17.79
N ASP A 617 18.97 -18.46 18.58
CA ASP A 617 20.42 -18.37 18.68
C ASP A 617 21.06 -18.99 17.44
N VAL A 618 22.18 -18.41 17.02
CA VAL A 618 22.91 -18.90 15.84
C VAL A 618 23.83 -20.03 16.26
N VAL A 619 23.55 -21.24 15.77
CA VAL A 619 24.36 -22.44 15.98
C VAL A 619 24.97 -22.88 14.64
N ASP A 620 26.27 -23.10 14.59
CA ASP A 620 27.02 -23.49 13.38
C ASP A 620 26.81 -22.55 12.18
N GLY A 621 26.62 -21.26 12.45
CA GLY A 621 26.37 -20.27 11.41
C GLY A 621 24.93 -20.25 10.86
N LEU A 622 24.06 -21.12 11.36
CA LEU A 622 22.64 -21.22 11.01
C LEU A 622 21.78 -20.61 12.12
N GLY A 623 20.77 -19.87 11.75
CA GLY A 623 19.83 -19.27 12.68
C GLY A 623 18.42 -19.86 12.56
N VAL A 624 17.53 -19.14 11.89
CA VAL A 624 16.14 -19.57 11.66
C VAL A 624 16.07 -20.36 10.35
N LEU A 625 15.52 -21.56 10.40
CA LEU A 625 15.47 -22.46 9.24
C LEU A 625 14.12 -22.41 8.50
N HIS A 626 13.02 -22.30 9.23
CA HIS A 626 11.67 -22.25 8.66
C HIS A 626 10.77 -21.29 9.43
N VAL A 627 9.81 -20.69 8.73
CA VAL A 627 8.82 -19.77 9.30
C VAL A 627 7.45 -19.99 8.65
N GLU A 628 6.39 -19.97 9.45
CA GLU A 628 5.02 -20.14 8.98
C GLU A 628 4.07 -19.31 9.85
N PHE A 629 3.05 -18.69 9.22
CA PHE A 629 2.00 -17.99 9.95
C PHE A 629 0.88 -18.94 10.34
N HIS A 630 0.32 -18.69 11.51
CA HIS A 630 -0.86 -19.42 11.96
C HIS A 630 -2.04 -19.20 10.99
N PRO A 631 -2.83 -20.24 10.65
CA PRO A 631 -3.86 -20.15 9.62
C PRO A 631 -4.99 -19.17 9.94
N THR A 632 -5.29 -18.91 11.21
CA THR A 632 -6.42 -18.06 11.63
C THR A 632 -6.01 -16.83 12.46
N GLN A 633 -4.94 -16.90 13.24
CA GLN A 633 -4.49 -15.86 14.15
C GLN A 633 -3.27 -15.10 13.56
N PRO A 634 -3.00 -13.88 13.98
CA PRO A 634 -1.82 -13.12 13.53
C PRO A 634 -0.54 -13.59 14.24
N TRP A 635 -0.41 -14.89 14.52
CA TRP A 635 0.74 -15.48 15.17
C TRP A 635 1.75 -16.00 14.15
N LEU A 636 2.98 -15.98 14.54
CA LEU A 636 4.09 -16.46 13.73
C LEU A 636 4.86 -17.53 14.47
N LEU A 637 5.11 -18.66 13.82
CA LEU A 637 5.98 -19.68 14.32
C LEU A 637 7.31 -19.68 13.57
N SER A 638 8.37 -20.02 14.27
CA SER A 638 9.71 -20.19 13.70
C SER A 638 10.40 -21.42 14.25
N SER A 639 11.23 -22.06 13.43
CA SER A 639 12.12 -23.14 13.86
C SER A 639 13.58 -22.72 13.70
N GLY A 640 14.40 -23.13 14.66
CA GLY A 640 15.79 -22.75 14.71
C GLY A 640 16.79 -23.90 14.68
N ALA A 641 18.03 -23.53 14.43
CA ALA A 641 19.17 -24.42 14.54
C ALA A 641 19.48 -24.77 16.00
N ASP A 642 18.94 -24.02 16.95
CA ASP A 642 19.05 -24.25 18.40
C ASP A 642 18.18 -25.43 18.95
N GLY A 643 17.49 -26.15 18.06
CA GLY A 643 16.61 -27.26 18.43
C GLY A 643 15.27 -26.85 19.03
N THR A 644 14.93 -25.57 18.98
CA THR A 644 13.66 -25.04 19.52
C THR A 644 12.73 -24.54 18.42
N LEU A 645 11.42 -24.55 18.73
CA LEU A 645 10.44 -23.77 17.98
C LEU A 645 9.94 -22.63 18.86
N LYS A 646 9.58 -21.52 18.27
CA LYS A 646 9.11 -20.34 18.98
C LYS A 646 7.84 -19.80 18.34
N LEU A 647 6.85 -19.48 19.20
CA LEU A 647 5.60 -18.83 18.83
C LEU A 647 5.67 -17.37 19.22
N PHE A 648 5.37 -16.49 18.29
CA PHE A 648 5.26 -15.04 18.49
C PHE A 648 3.81 -14.61 18.31
N SER A 649 3.35 -13.76 19.22
CA SER A 649 2.00 -13.18 19.22
C SER A 649 2.03 -11.66 19.16
#